data_48d38606c3abe5dacd0f6e27c89db99b
#
_entry.id   48d38606c3abe5dacd0f6e27c89db99b
#
_cell.length_a   1.000
_cell.length_b   1.000
_cell.length_c   1.000
_cell.angle_alpha   90.00
_cell.angle_beta   90.00
_cell.angle_gamma   90.00
#
_symmetry.space_group_name_H-M   'P 1'
#
loop_
_entity.id
_entity.type
_entity.pdbx_description
1 polymer ?
#
loop_
_entity_poly.entity_id
_entity_poly.type
_entity_poly.pdbx_seq_one_letter_code
_entity_poly.pdbx_strand_id
1 'polypeptide(L)'
;MKTKKFLLTSIFFALFIHLFSQEEFTYQLPPKEVIEIVDAPATPSVSIGSKAGKILVIENSELPSLEELSAEELRLAGIRINPATNGMSRASFSIGLSMMDLDGKNIQPVVGLPKKPRIRNIEWSPDEKHIAFTHTSDRGIEIWILDVSTRNARKLTSMYANEALGNGLAWLSDNKTLLFKGVPEGRGERPVMNLVVNGPVVQESYGRKAAVRTFQDLLKDSKDELLFDYYATSQIFRVSLEGSAKPVGEPGVIGNFTPSPDGKYLLVNKYIKPYSYIVPYYRFPQTYEITDLEGNSVRLLAEVPVADNLPQGFDAVAKGMRSPSWQSDVASTLFWVEAIDGGDPAAKAIYRDQIFLLKAPFDGEPIPSIKLRLRYGGFIWGKNDFALISEYWRKDRNTRTYLFDPSLPDREPVLLFERSTEDRYNDPGRFQTITNSFGFNVLQFDKYGKKLFLFGQGASPEGNRPFVDVYEIITGKTTRLWRSEAPWFESPVKIMDVDKMELITRRESIEVQPNYYSRLLKSKKIKQLTFFPDPMPQLKGIQKEMINYDRADGIPLSGTLYLPKGFTPGQDAPLPTLLWAYPNEYKSADAAGQVSGSPYSFTRISASSPIILVTQGYAVFYNASFPIIGEGNKEPNDSFIQQLVANAEAAINKLVEMGVSDRDMFAASGHSYGAFMTANLLTHCDLFAAGIARSGAYNRTLTPFGFQGEERTYWQTPEVYNVMSPFMQAEKMKTPLLLLHGLVDNNSGTFPMQTERYFDALRGLGATARMVLLPNESHGYRARESVLHMHWETIQWLDKYLKGK
;
A
#
# COMPACT_ATOMS: atom_id res chain seq x y z
N MET A 1 38.90 73.21 -17.23
CA MET A 1 37.65 72.55 -17.65
C MET A 1 37.88 71.07 -18.05
N LYS A 2 38.46 70.25 -17.15
CA LYS A 2 38.68 68.79 -17.41
C LYS A 2 38.48 67.84 -16.22
N THR A 3 37.72 68.23 -15.18
CA THR A 3 37.56 67.45 -13.97
C THR A 3 36.12 67.19 -13.55
N LYS A 4 35.14 67.30 -14.42
CA LYS A 4 33.72 67.02 -14.11
C LYS A 4 33.07 65.86 -14.90
N LYS A 5 33.82 65.19 -15.79
CA LYS A 5 33.24 64.07 -16.58
C LYS A 5 33.57 62.66 -16.05
N PHE A 6 34.39 62.51 -15.00
CA PHE A 6 34.79 61.17 -14.45
C PHE A 6 33.97 60.72 -13.24
N LEU A 7 33.11 61.57 -12.70
CA LEU A 7 32.34 61.25 -11.52
C LEU A 7 30.94 60.70 -11.84
N LEU A 8 30.43 60.87 -13.07
CA LEU A 8 29.09 60.37 -13.45
C LEU A 8 29.09 58.94 -14.02
N THR A 9 30.23 58.45 -14.48
CA THR A 9 30.32 57.06 -15.02
C THR A 9 30.55 56.04 -13.95
N SER A 10 31.05 56.38 -12.74
CA SER A 10 31.26 55.49 -11.62
C SER A 10 29.97 55.22 -10.77
N ILE A 11 28.97 56.12 -10.88
CA ILE A 11 27.69 55.94 -10.16
C ILE A 11 26.72 55.07 -10.96
N PHE A 12 26.85 54.95 -12.28
CA PHE A 12 26.01 54.08 -13.09
C PHE A 12 26.45 52.60 -13.08
N PHE A 13 27.70 52.29 -12.66
CA PHE A 13 28.21 50.92 -12.52
C PHE A 13 27.98 50.30 -11.12
N ALA A 14 27.65 51.12 -10.12
CA ALA A 14 27.37 50.65 -8.75
C ALA A 14 25.92 50.28 -8.52
N LEU A 15 25.03 50.49 -9.49
CA LEU A 15 23.59 50.19 -9.35
C LEU A 15 23.16 48.89 -10.04
N PHE A 16 24.08 48.08 -10.58
CA PHE A 16 23.77 46.79 -11.22
C PHE A 16 24.45 45.58 -10.60
N ILE A 17 24.96 45.66 -9.36
CA ILE A 17 25.32 44.52 -8.57
C ILE A 17 24.22 44.35 -7.51
N HIS A 18 22.99 44.08 -7.91
CA HIS A 18 22.15 43.20 -7.14
C HIS A 18 22.75 41.79 -7.32
N LEU A 19 23.66 41.45 -6.44
CA LEU A 19 23.97 40.08 -6.08
C LEU A 19 22.62 39.39 -5.87
N PHE A 20 22.23 38.54 -6.83
CA PHE A 20 21.31 37.47 -6.55
C PHE A 20 22.03 36.52 -5.56
N SER A 21 22.12 36.93 -4.29
CA SER A 21 22.16 35.99 -3.20
C SER A 21 20.89 35.17 -3.38
N GLN A 22 21.00 33.91 -3.74
CA GLN A 22 19.90 32.98 -3.57
C GLN A 22 19.58 33.05 -2.08
N GLU A 23 18.53 33.79 -1.69
CA GLU A 23 17.99 33.69 -0.36
C GLU A 23 17.68 32.21 -0.13
N GLU A 24 18.20 31.64 0.95
CA GLU A 24 17.95 30.26 1.32
C GLU A 24 16.44 30.14 1.56
N PHE A 25 15.76 29.48 0.62
CA PHE A 25 14.31 29.36 0.64
C PHE A 25 13.91 28.33 1.70
N THR A 26 13.41 28.80 2.84
CA THR A 26 13.00 27.95 3.95
C THR A 26 11.61 27.36 3.75
N TYR A 27 11.28 26.27 4.51
CA TYR A 27 9.94 25.72 4.54
C TYR A 27 8.91 26.78 4.95
N GLN A 28 7.88 26.95 4.16
CA GLN A 28 6.81 27.92 4.37
C GLN A 28 5.58 27.24 5.00
N LEU A 29 4.76 28.02 5.69
CA LEU A 29 3.53 27.56 6.33
C LEU A 29 2.30 28.03 5.55
N PRO A 30 1.32 27.16 5.28
CA PRO A 30 0.03 27.52 4.71
C PRO A 30 -0.83 28.25 5.74
N PRO A 31 -2.05 28.71 5.37
CA PRO A 31 -3.00 29.29 6.32
C PRO A 31 -3.29 28.41 7.53
N LYS A 32 -3.67 29.03 8.66
CA LYS A 32 -3.84 28.37 9.95
C LYS A 32 -4.80 27.17 9.90
N GLU A 33 -5.91 27.29 9.18
CA GLU A 33 -6.90 26.23 9.04
C GLU A 33 -6.31 24.98 8.38
N VAL A 34 -5.40 25.16 7.44
CA VAL A 34 -4.68 24.06 6.77
C VAL A 34 -3.70 23.41 7.75
N ILE A 35 -2.98 24.20 8.55
CA ILE A 35 -2.06 23.70 9.58
C ILE A 35 -2.83 22.83 10.59
N GLU A 36 -3.97 23.31 11.11
CA GLU A 36 -4.80 22.60 12.07
C GLU A 36 -5.34 21.27 11.53
N ILE A 37 -5.65 21.17 10.23
CA ILE A 37 -6.06 19.93 9.58
C ILE A 37 -4.88 18.96 9.42
N VAL A 38 -3.71 19.47 9.03
CA VAL A 38 -2.49 18.65 8.87
C VAL A 38 -2.04 18.08 10.22
N ASP A 39 -2.15 18.86 11.28
CA ASP A 39 -1.79 18.51 12.65
C ASP A 39 -2.91 17.77 13.41
N ALA A 40 -4.03 17.45 12.75
CA ALA A 40 -5.15 16.77 13.39
C ALA A 40 -4.73 15.35 13.86
N PRO A 41 -5.10 14.98 15.10
CA PRO A 41 -4.72 13.68 15.64
C PRO A 41 -5.29 12.52 14.79
N ALA A 42 -4.53 11.47 14.62
CA ALA A 42 -4.99 10.29 13.92
C ALA A 42 -6.12 9.59 14.70
N THR A 43 -7.19 9.22 14.02
CA THR A 43 -8.25 8.42 14.65
C THR A 43 -7.69 7.09 15.13
N PRO A 44 -7.97 6.68 16.40
CA PRO A 44 -7.53 5.39 16.91
C PRO A 44 -8.08 4.22 16.09
N SER A 45 -7.28 3.16 15.98
CA SER A 45 -7.70 1.88 15.44
C SER A 45 -8.05 0.89 16.55
N VAL A 46 -8.74 -0.20 16.21
CA VAL A 46 -9.10 -1.23 17.20
C VAL A 46 -8.65 -2.62 16.75
N SER A 47 -8.28 -3.46 17.72
CA SER A 47 -8.03 -4.89 17.54
C SER A 47 -8.94 -5.68 18.48
N ILE A 48 -9.67 -6.68 17.96
CA ILE A 48 -10.76 -7.35 18.66
C ILE A 48 -10.32 -8.75 19.09
N GLY A 49 -10.14 -8.93 20.39
CA GLY A 49 -9.93 -10.21 21.07
C GLY A 49 -11.27 -10.85 21.43
N SER A 50 -11.81 -11.68 20.53
CA SER A 50 -13.13 -12.28 20.72
C SER A 50 -13.16 -13.35 21.82
N LYS A 51 -12.07 -14.14 21.98
CA LYS A 51 -11.93 -15.11 23.07
C LYS A 51 -11.72 -14.41 24.42
N ALA A 52 -10.92 -13.33 24.43
CA ALA A 52 -10.67 -12.51 25.61
C ALA A 52 -11.87 -11.66 26.05
N GLY A 53 -12.84 -11.45 25.17
CA GLY A 53 -13.94 -10.53 25.45
C GLY A 53 -13.51 -9.06 25.54
N LYS A 54 -12.45 -8.66 24.84
CA LYS A 54 -11.82 -7.36 24.92
C LYS A 54 -11.61 -6.72 23.56
N ILE A 55 -11.58 -5.39 23.54
CA ILE A 55 -11.15 -4.56 22.40
C ILE A 55 -9.92 -3.78 22.85
N LEU A 56 -8.82 -3.93 22.11
CA LEU A 56 -7.64 -3.09 22.21
C LEU A 56 -7.84 -1.86 21.33
N VAL A 57 -7.77 -0.67 21.92
CA VAL A 57 -7.77 0.63 21.23
C VAL A 57 -6.32 1.05 21.07
N ILE A 58 -5.94 1.41 19.86
CA ILE A 58 -4.56 1.68 19.44
C ILE A 58 -4.50 3.13 18.97
N GLU A 59 -3.74 3.95 19.67
CA GLU A 59 -3.48 5.35 19.33
C GLU A 59 -2.29 5.41 18.36
N ASN A 60 -2.47 6.09 17.23
CA ASN A 60 -1.46 6.18 16.19
C ASN A 60 -0.71 7.52 16.27
N SER A 61 0.57 7.51 15.86
CA SER A 61 1.39 8.72 15.79
C SER A 61 0.87 9.70 14.74
N GLU A 62 1.13 10.96 14.96
CA GLU A 62 1.03 12.04 13.98
C GLU A 62 2.09 11.91 12.89
N LEU A 63 2.20 12.91 12.01
CA LEU A 63 3.26 12.96 11.00
C LEU A 63 4.63 13.04 11.68
N PRO A 64 5.65 12.33 11.16
CA PRO A 64 7.03 12.49 11.63
C PRO A 64 7.52 13.90 11.31
N SER A 65 8.51 14.39 12.09
CA SER A 65 9.22 15.61 11.77
C SER A 65 10.25 15.41 10.66
N LEU A 66 10.69 16.50 10.05
CA LEU A 66 11.81 16.46 9.10
C LEU A 66 13.11 15.97 9.78
N GLU A 67 13.31 16.29 11.07
CA GLU A 67 14.43 15.80 11.88
C GLU A 67 14.43 14.26 11.95
N GLU A 68 13.27 13.65 12.21
CA GLU A 68 13.14 12.19 12.22
C GLU A 68 13.44 11.56 10.85
N LEU A 69 13.00 12.19 9.73
CA LEU A 69 13.32 11.72 8.38
C LEU A 69 14.78 11.97 7.97
N SER A 70 15.49 12.83 8.67
CA SER A 70 16.92 13.10 8.43
C SER A 70 17.85 12.12 9.13
N ALA A 71 17.33 11.19 9.94
CA ALA A 71 18.11 10.12 10.56
C ALA A 71 18.85 9.28 9.50
N GLU A 72 20.02 8.73 9.86
CA GLU A 72 20.80 7.88 8.96
C GLU A 72 19.95 6.73 8.40
N GLU A 73 19.98 6.60 7.09
CA GLU A 73 19.24 5.57 6.34
C GLU A 73 20.20 4.82 5.41
N LEU A 74 20.32 3.52 5.59
CA LEU A 74 21.05 2.65 4.68
C LEU A 74 20.09 2.11 3.61
N ARG A 75 20.51 2.20 2.34
CA ARG A 75 19.75 1.75 1.17
C ARG A 75 20.48 0.59 0.55
N LEU A 76 20.03 -0.62 0.86
CA LEU A 76 20.73 -1.85 0.57
C LEU A 76 19.76 -2.90 0.02
N ALA A 77 20.09 -3.51 -1.10
CA ALA A 77 19.34 -4.64 -1.67
C ALA A 77 17.82 -4.40 -1.82
N GLY A 78 17.41 -3.14 -2.10
CA GLY A 78 16.02 -2.75 -2.27
C GLY A 78 15.26 -2.45 -0.97
N ILE A 79 15.94 -2.39 0.18
CA ILE A 79 15.37 -2.01 1.48
C ILE A 79 16.04 -0.77 2.04
N ARG A 80 15.37 -0.16 3.02
CA ARG A 80 15.85 0.99 3.78
C ARG A 80 15.89 0.67 5.25
N ILE A 81 17.07 0.68 5.81
CA ILE A 81 17.38 0.28 7.19
C ILE A 81 17.75 1.51 8.01
N ASN A 82 17.20 1.61 9.22
CA ASN A 82 17.70 2.51 10.24
C ASN A 82 18.83 1.79 11.00
N PRO A 83 20.10 2.20 10.84
CA PRO A 83 21.24 1.51 11.44
C PRO A 83 21.29 1.60 12.95
N ALA A 84 20.69 2.64 13.56
CA ALA A 84 20.65 2.80 15.01
C ALA A 84 19.76 1.76 15.70
N THR A 85 18.69 1.32 15.03
CA THR A 85 17.69 0.42 15.62
C THR A 85 17.69 -0.98 15.03
N ASN A 86 18.40 -1.20 13.92
CA ASN A 86 18.37 -2.44 13.13
C ASN A 86 16.97 -2.80 12.64
N GLY A 87 16.18 -1.80 12.32
CA GLY A 87 14.82 -1.91 11.84
C GLY A 87 14.60 -1.18 10.53
N MET A 88 13.36 -1.21 10.06
CA MET A 88 12.96 -0.46 8.87
C MET A 88 13.08 1.03 9.13
N SER A 89 13.73 1.76 8.21
CA SER A 89 13.69 3.22 8.18
C SER A 89 12.25 3.69 7.91
N ARG A 90 11.91 4.90 8.42
CA ARG A 90 10.62 5.58 8.16
C ARG A 90 9.39 4.77 8.60
N ALA A 91 9.52 3.97 9.66
CA ALA A 91 8.41 3.21 10.21
C ALA A 91 7.36 4.13 10.85
N SER A 92 6.08 3.75 10.75
CA SER A 92 5.00 4.37 11.52
C SER A 92 4.80 3.62 12.82
N PHE A 93 4.39 4.33 13.87
CA PHE A 93 4.25 3.78 15.21
C PHE A 93 2.88 4.05 15.80
N SER A 94 2.47 3.19 16.73
CA SER A 94 1.40 3.51 17.68
C SER A 94 2.04 4.08 18.95
N ILE A 95 1.38 5.09 19.54
CA ILE A 95 1.90 5.87 20.67
C ILE A 95 1.17 5.62 21.99
N GLY A 96 0.12 4.82 21.97
CA GLY A 96 -0.67 4.49 23.14
C GLY A 96 -1.54 3.28 22.91
N LEU A 97 -1.86 2.58 24.00
CA LEU A 97 -2.77 1.44 24.02
C LEU A 97 -3.76 1.61 25.16
N SER A 98 -5.03 1.39 24.87
CA SER A 98 -6.12 1.30 25.86
C SER A 98 -6.91 0.05 25.64
N MET A 99 -7.55 -0.50 26.66
CA MET A 99 -8.36 -1.70 26.56
C MET A 99 -9.77 -1.44 27.11
N MET A 100 -10.78 -1.99 26.46
CA MET A 100 -12.17 -1.95 26.90
C MET A 100 -12.85 -3.31 26.71
N ASP A 101 -14.00 -3.47 27.36
CA ASP A 101 -14.84 -4.66 27.18
C ASP A 101 -15.53 -4.65 25.80
N LEU A 102 -15.94 -5.83 25.30
CA LEU A 102 -16.65 -5.98 24.03
C LEU A 102 -17.98 -5.20 23.99
N ASP A 103 -18.53 -4.86 25.17
CA ASP A 103 -19.76 -4.05 25.25
C ASP A 103 -19.50 -2.53 25.20
N GLY A 104 -18.26 -2.10 24.99
CA GLY A 104 -17.84 -0.70 24.90
C GLY A 104 -17.65 0.00 26.23
N LYS A 105 -17.67 -0.72 27.35
CA LYS A 105 -17.49 -0.18 28.70
C LYS A 105 -16.05 -0.40 29.20
N ASN A 106 -15.77 0.22 30.36
CA ASN A 106 -14.54 0.02 31.12
C ASN A 106 -13.26 0.29 30.31
N ILE A 107 -13.28 1.32 29.43
CA ILE A 107 -12.07 1.74 28.74
C ILE A 107 -11.02 2.21 29.76
N GLN A 108 -9.84 1.61 29.72
CA GLN A 108 -8.73 1.91 30.60
C GLN A 108 -7.41 1.89 29.81
N PRO A 109 -6.48 2.80 30.11
CA PRO A 109 -5.16 2.75 29.50
C PRO A 109 -4.40 1.48 29.91
N VAL A 110 -3.54 1.02 29.04
CA VAL A 110 -2.53 -0.02 29.34
C VAL A 110 -1.47 0.64 30.22
N VAL A 111 -1.16 -0.02 31.36
CA VAL A 111 -0.12 0.46 32.29
C VAL A 111 1.22 -0.22 31.99
N GLY A 112 2.31 0.40 32.41
CA GLY A 112 3.64 -0.14 32.24
C GLY A 112 4.26 0.04 30.83
N LEU A 113 3.60 0.75 29.91
CA LEU A 113 4.20 1.12 28.63
C LEU A 113 5.46 2.00 28.80
N PRO A 114 6.39 1.98 27.83
CA PRO A 114 7.54 2.88 27.85
C PRO A 114 7.10 4.35 27.83
N LYS A 115 7.94 5.27 28.36
CA LYS A 115 7.59 6.70 28.50
C LYS A 115 7.26 7.40 27.18
N LYS A 116 7.87 6.97 26.07
CA LYS A 116 7.62 7.44 24.70
C LYS A 116 7.33 6.22 23.83
N PRO A 117 6.11 5.69 23.83
CA PRO A 117 5.82 4.47 23.10
C PRO A 117 6.00 4.66 21.60
N ARG A 118 6.73 3.73 20.97
CA ARG A 118 6.86 3.58 19.51
C ARG A 118 6.58 2.13 19.19
N ILE A 119 5.28 1.78 19.22
CA ILE A 119 4.77 0.40 19.21
C ILE A 119 4.48 -0.05 17.79
N ARG A 120 4.85 -1.32 17.49
CA ARG A 120 4.53 -2.01 16.23
C ARG A 120 4.26 -3.49 16.50
N ASN A 121 3.85 -4.22 15.45
CA ASN A 121 3.76 -5.69 15.45
C ASN A 121 2.97 -6.22 16.65
N ILE A 122 1.72 -5.76 16.79
CA ILE A 122 0.81 -6.14 17.88
C ILE A 122 0.17 -7.48 17.54
N GLU A 123 0.51 -8.53 18.31
CA GLU A 123 0.10 -9.92 18.07
C GLU A 123 -0.54 -10.55 19.32
N TRP A 124 -1.79 -10.96 19.21
CA TRP A 124 -2.49 -11.71 20.26
C TRP A 124 -1.97 -13.14 20.36
N SER A 125 -1.82 -13.65 21.57
CA SER A 125 -1.61 -15.10 21.77
C SER A 125 -2.82 -15.89 21.24
N PRO A 126 -2.68 -17.16 20.83
CA PRO A 126 -3.79 -17.95 20.31
C PRO A 126 -5.00 -18.09 21.26
N ASP A 127 -4.79 -18.01 22.59
CA ASP A 127 -5.82 -17.97 23.61
C ASP A 127 -6.29 -16.55 24.00
N GLU A 128 -5.67 -15.52 23.40
CA GLU A 128 -5.95 -14.09 23.62
C GLU A 128 -5.74 -13.59 25.06
N LYS A 129 -4.94 -14.30 25.87
CA LYS A 129 -4.60 -13.85 27.24
C LYS A 129 -3.44 -12.89 27.27
N HIS A 130 -2.61 -12.88 26.25
CA HIS A 130 -1.46 -12.01 26.12
C HIS A 130 -1.42 -11.33 24.77
N ILE A 131 -0.77 -10.16 24.72
CA ILE A 131 -0.46 -9.46 23.46
C ILE A 131 1.04 -9.20 23.47
N ALA A 132 1.74 -9.72 22.45
CA ALA A 132 3.12 -9.37 22.19
C ALA A 132 3.17 -8.16 21.25
N PHE A 133 4.15 -7.29 21.42
CA PHE A 133 4.40 -6.19 20.51
C PHE A 133 5.88 -5.78 20.54
N THR A 134 6.29 -5.03 19.54
CA THR A 134 7.64 -4.43 19.51
C THR A 134 7.59 -2.96 19.88
N HIS A 135 8.63 -2.49 20.58
CA HIS A 135 8.87 -1.08 20.89
C HIS A 135 10.22 -0.64 20.34
N THR A 136 10.22 0.38 19.46
CA THR A 136 11.46 0.94 18.94
C THR A 136 12.01 1.99 19.91
N SER A 137 13.07 1.63 20.64
CA SER A 137 13.85 2.52 21.49
C SER A 137 15.01 3.17 20.71
N ASP A 138 15.73 4.07 21.33
CA ASP A 138 16.93 4.70 20.73
C ASP A 138 18.10 3.71 20.53
N ARG A 139 18.03 2.52 21.16
CA ARG A 139 19.10 1.51 21.14
C ARG A 139 18.78 0.27 20.30
N GLY A 140 17.53 0.11 19.88
CA GLY A 140 17.06 -1.09 19.17
C GLY A 140 15.58 -1.34 19.36
N ILE A 141 15.11 -2.44 18.80
CA ILE A 141 13.72 -2.85 18.84
C ILE A 141 13.54 -3.87 19.96
N GLU A 142 12.79 -3.51 20.96
CA GLU A 142 12.51 -4.31 22.16
C GLU A 142 11.26 -5.18 21.99
N ILE A 143 11.27 -6.35 22.59
CA ILE A 143 10.09 -7.24 22.67
C ILE A 143 9.35 -6.99 23.98
N TRP A 144 8.07 -6.70 23.87
CA TRP A 144 7.18 -6.41 25.00
C TRP A 144 6.01 -7.37 25.03
N ILE A 145 5.48 -7.58 26.25
CA ILE A 145 4.30 -8.41 26.50
C ILE A 145 3.29 -7.64 27.35
N LEU A 146 2.02 -7.71 26.97
CA LEU A 146 0.87 -7.17 27.70
C LEU A 146 0.02 -8.33 28.21
N ASP A 147 -0.22 -8.39 29.51
CA ASP A 147 -1.22 -9.28 30.13
C ASP A 147 -2.60 -8.64 30.00
N VAL A 148 -3.50 -9.33 29.30
CA VAL A 148 -4.84 -8.82 28.95
C VAL A 148 -5.73 -8.65 30.19
N SER A 149 -5.57 -9.49 31.20
CA SER A 149 -6.39 -9.48 32.42
C SER A 149 -6.04 -8.31 33.34
N THR A 150 -4.76 -8.03 33.50
CA THR A 150 -4.25 -6.96 34.38
C THR A 150 -4.01 -5.65 33.64
N ARG A 151 -3.99 -5.66 32.31
CA ARG A 151 -3.61 -4.53 31.42
C ARG A 151 -2.20 -4.03 31.69
N ASN A 152 -1.31 -4.87 32.18
CA ASN A 152 0.07 -4.49 32.49
C ASN A 152 1.01 -4.93 31.36
N ALA A 153 1.72 -3.98 30.79
CA ALA A 153 2.77 -4.21 29.80
C ALA A 153 4.15 -4.17 30.47
N ARG A 154 5.04 -5.02 29.99
CA ARG A 154 6.43 -5.02 30.42
C ARG A 154 7.36 -5.46 29.30
N LYS A 155 8.61 -5.06 29.37
CA LYS A 155 9.65 -5.59 28.48
C LYS A 155 9.81 -7.09 28.77
N LEU A 156 9.77 -7.91 27.72
CA LEU A 156 9.79 -9.38 27.86
C LEU A 156 11.22 -9.90 28.00
N THR A 157 12.16 -9.38 27.20
CA THR A 157 13.57 -9.85 27.17
C THR A 157 14.53 -8.67 27.01
N SER A 158 15.81 -8.88 27.37
CA SER A 158 16.90 -7.93 27.13
C SER A 158 17.36 -7.93 25.67
N MET A 159 17.03 -8.95 24.88
CA MET A 159 17.40 -9.07 23.48
C MET A 159 16.69 -8.03 22.62
N TYR A 160 17.33 -7.59 21.55
CA TYR A 160 16.73 -6.72 20.56
C TYR A 160 16.29 -7.50 19.32
N ALA A 161 15.13 -7.17 18.77
CA ALA A 161 14.70 -7.71 17.50
C ALA A 161 15.50 -7.14 16.33
N ASN A 162 15.64 -7.95 15.28
CA ASN A 162 16.13 -7.53 13.97
C ASN A 162 14.96 -7.48 12.99
N GLU A 163 14.53 -6.26 12.64
CA GLU A 163 13.45 -6.02 11.67
C GLU A 163 13.96 -5.46 10.34
N ALA A 164 15.25 -5.60 10.03
CA ALA A 164 15.80 -5.13 8.75
C ALA A 164 15.11 -5.79 7.54
N LEU A 165 14.80 -7.10 7.64
CA LEU A 165 14.02 -7.86 6.66
C LEU A 165 12.56 -8.10 7.11
N GLY A 166 11.94 -7.11 7.74
CA GLY A 166 10.55 -7.16 8.18
C GLY A 166 10.32 -7.84 9.53
N ASN A 167 9.05 -7.90 9.94
CA ASN A 167 8.63 -8.49 11.20
C ASN A 167 9.00 -9.98 11.27
N GLY A 168 9.45 -10.42 12.44
CA GLY A 168 9.76 -11.81 12.73
C GLY A 168 9.21 -12.24 14.11
N LEU A 169 7.99 -11.80 14.48
CA LEU A 169 7.35 -12.14 15.74
C LEU A 169 6.26 -13.19 15.50
N ALA A 170 6.25 -14.31 16.24
CA ALA A 170 5.24 -15.34 16.11
C ALA A 170 5.00 -16.09 17.42
N TRP A 171 3.74 -16.32 17.77
CA TRP A 171 3.36 -17.17 18.88
C TRP A 171 3.41 -18.65 18.50
N LEU A 172 3.86 -19.49 19.42
CA LEU A 172 3.57 -20.93 19.34
C LEU A 172 2.14 -21.23 19.85
N SER A 173 1.59 -22.34 19.41
CA SER A 173 0.25 -22.79 19.82
C SER A 173 0.13 -23.18 21.30
N ASP A 174 1.25 -23.26 22.03
CA ASP A 174 1.30 -23.48 23.47
C ASP A 174 0.84 -22.28 24.32
N ASN A 175 0.64 -21.09 23.70
CA ASN A 175 0.25 -19.82 24.32
C ASN A 175 1.27 -19.26 25.34
N LYS A 176 2.47 -19.80 25.37
CA LYS A 176 3.51 -19.47 26.38
C LYS A 176 4.84 -19.09 25.75
N THR A 177 5.07 -19.53 24.53
CA THR A 177 6.33 -19.32 23.83
C THR A 177 6.13 -18.36 22.66
N LEU A 178 6.95 -17.32 22.63
CA LEU A 178 7.04 -16.38 21.53
C LEU A 178 8.36 -16.61 20.78
N LEU A 179 8.30 -16.62 19.47
CA LEU A 179 9.46 -16.66 18.59
C LEU A 179 9.70 -15.27 18.00
N PHE A 180 10.97 -14.89 17.84
CA PHE A 180 11.31 -13.65 17.13
C PHE A 180 12.67 -13.73 16.44
N LYS A 181 12.84 -12.92 15.36
CA LYS A 181 14.18 -12.66 14.79
C LYS A 181 14.87 -11.63 15.64
N GLY A 182 15.99 -11.99 16.23
CA GLY A 182 16.81 -11.08 17.05
C GLY A 182 18.13 -10.74 16.40
N VAL A 183 18.76 -9.67 16.89
CA VAL A 183 20.15 -9.36 16.59
C VAL A 183 21.02 -10.45 17.21
N PRO A 184 21.91 -11.14 16.45
CA PRO A 184 22.72 -12.21 16.98
C PRO A 184 23.63 -11.75 18.13
N GLU A 185 23.75 -12.56 19.17
CA GLU A 185 24.77 -12.33 20.22
C GLU A 185 26.17 -12.40 19.58
N GLY A 186 27.04 -11.46 19.94
CA GLY A 186 28.39 -11.45 19.40
C GLY A 186 28.53 -11.02 17.95
N ARG A 187 27.51 -10.35 17.37
CA ARG A 187 27.55 -9.81 15.98
C ARG A 187 28.81 -8.97 15.69
N GLY A 188 29.47 -8.42 16.70
CA GLY A 188 30.63 -7.56 16.56
C GLY A 188 30.26 -6.11 16.20
N GLU A 189 31.28 -5.33 15.91
CA GLU A 189 31.09 -3.92 15.53
C GLU A 189 30.65 -3.78 14.07
N ARG A 190 29.98 -2.67 13.77
CA ARG A 190 29.62 -2.28 12.40
C ARG A 190 30.89 -2.23 11.54
N PRO A 191 30.90 -2.84 10.34
CA PRO A 191 32.03 -2.75 9.44
C PRO A 191 32.43 -1.31 9.16
N VAL A 192 33.70 -0.98 9.37
CA VAL A 192 34.26 0.35 9.07
C VAL A 192 34.50 0.42 7.57
N MET A 193 33.88 1.38 6.94
CA MET A 193 34.03 1.57 5.49
C MET A 193 35.19 2.51 5.18
N ASN A 194 36.19 2.02 4.42
CA ASN A 194 37.18 2.92 3.83
C ASN A 194 36.48 3.86 2.83
N LEU A 195 36.72 5.16 2.99
CA LEU A 195 36.19 6.18 2.05
C LEU A 195 36.77 6.03 0.65
N VAL A 196 38.00 5.49 0.56
CA VAL A 196 38.67 5.27 -0.71
C VAL A 196 38.11 3.99 -1.37
N VAL A 197 37.53 4.14 -2.55
CA VAL A 197 37.05 3.01 -3.36
C VAL A 197 38.21 2.26 -3.98
N ASN A 198 38.16 0.92 -3.97
CA ASN A 198 39.24 0.08 -4.48
C ASN A 198 39.20 -0.10 -6.01
N GLY A 199 38.11 0.30 -6.69
CA GLY A 199 37.94 0.15 -8.12
C GLY A 199 36.57 0.61 -8.63
N PRO A 200 36.34 0.57 -9.95
CA PRO A 200 35.05 0.91 -10.55
C PRO A 200 34.00 -0.20 -10.27
N VAL A 201 32.74 0.18 -10.31
CA VAL A 201 31.64 -0.79 -10.36
C VAL A 201 31.52 -1.31 -11.79
N VAL A 202 31.62 -2.64 -11.97
CA VAL A 202 31.51 -3.31 -13.28
C VAL A 202 30.29 -4.20 -13.28
N GLN A 203 29.45 -4.07 -14.31
CA GLN A 203 28.33 -4.96 -14.59
C GLN A 203 28.48 -5.52 -16.00
N GLU A 204 28.26 -6.82 -16.16
CA GLU A 204 28.39 -7.50 -17.45
C GLU A 204 27.06 -8.20 -17.81
N SER A 205 26.78 -8.28 -19.09
CA SER A 205 25.67 -9.06 -19.66
C SER A 205 26.19 -10.09 -20.64
N TYR A 206 25.80 -11.34 -20.44
CA TYR A 206 26.23 -12.47 -21.26
C TYR A 206 25.17 -12.95 -22.26
N GLY A 207 24.36 -12.01 -22.79
CA GLY A 207 23.40 -12.29 -23.87
C GLY A 207 22.11 -12.99 -23.43
N ARG A 208 21.84 -13.12 -22.13
CA ARG A 208 20.55 -13.63 -21.63
C ARG A 208 19.50 -12.51 -21.70
N LYS A 209 18.35 -12.82 -22.32
CA LYS A 209 17.20 -11.92 -22.31
C LYS A 209 16.52 -11.99 -20.94
N ALA A 210 16.38 -10.85 -20.29
CA ALA A 210 15.60 -10.69 -19.06
C ALA A 210 14.82 -9.38 -19.11
N ALA A 211 13.56 -9.39 -18.73
CA ALA A 211 12.80 -8.16 -18.55
C ALA A 211 13.33 -7.44 -17.31
N VAL A 212 14.01 -6.33 -17.51
CA VAL A 212 14.60 -5.54 -16.43
C VAL A 212 13.59 -4.49 -15.99
N ARG A 213 13.02 -4.63 -14.78
CA ARG A 213 12.32 -3.53 -14.12
C ARG A 213 13.35 -2.61 -13.47
N THR A 214 13.01 -1.32 -13.41
CA THR A 214 13.83 -0.31 -12.75
C THR A 214 13.71 -0.44 -11.23
N PHE A 215 14.58 -1.23 -10.60
CA PHE A 215 14.66 -1.33 -9.15
C PHE A 215 15.55 -0.22 -8.60
N GLN A 216 15.26 0.21 -7.37
CA GLN A 216 16.07 1.20 -6.65
C GLN A 216 16.66 0.62 -5.37
N ASP A 217 17.60 1.37 -4.77
CA ASP A 217 18.27 1.02 -3.51
C ASP A 217 18.97 -0.35 -3.55
N LEU A 218 19.42 -0.80 -4.75
CA LEU A 218 20.14 -2.06 -4.93
C LEU A 218 21.54 -2.02 -4.31
N LEU A 219 22.15 -3.20 -4.12
CA LEU A 219 23.58 -3.31 -3.80
C LEU A 219 24.40 -2.74 -4.97
N LYS A 220 25.46 -2.01 -4.64
CA LYS A 220 26.33 -1.35 -5.63
C LYS A 220 27.72 -1.96 -5.71
N ASP A 221 28.21 -2.44 -4.58
CA ASP A 221 29.55 -2.97 -4.44
C ASP A 221 29.67 -3.95 -3.25
N SER A 222 30.87 -4.49 -3.03
CA SER A 222 31.16 -5.40 -1.91
C SER A 222 31.01 -4.75 -0.52
N LYS A 223 31.06 -3.42 -0.42
CA LYS A 223 30.83 -2.70 0.85
C LYS A 223 29.37 -2.75 1.22
N ASP A 224 28.48 -2.54 0.22
CA ASP A 224 27.04 -2.69 0.41
C ASP A 224 26.68 -4.13 0.81
N GLU A 225 27.36 -5.16 0.25
CA GLU A 225 27.19 -6.55 0.68
C GLU A 225 27.56 -6.75 2.16
N LEU A 226 28.71 -6.19 2.61
CA LEU A 226 29.15 -6.31 4.00
C LEU A 226 28.16 -5.65 4.95
N LEU A 227 27.62 -4.48 4.59
CA LEU A 227 26.58 -3.80 5.36
C LEU A 227 25.27 -4.57 5.34
N PHE A 228 24.88 -5.12 4.19
CA PHE A 228 23.68 -5.94 4.09
C PHE A 228 23.81 -7.19 4.97
N ASP A 229 24.92 -7.92 4.91
CA ASP A 229 25.19 -9.06 5.80
C ASP A 229 25.10 -8.66 7.27
N TYR A 230 25.73 -7.57 7.66
CA TYR A 230 25.76 -7.11 9.06
C TYR A 230 24.37 -6.79 9.59
N TYR A 231 23.53 -6.07 8.84
CA TYR A 231 22.22 -5.64 9.29
C TYR A 231 21.12 -6.67 9.05
N ALA A 232 21.18 -7.45 7.96
CA ALA A 232 20.17 -8.43 7.60
C ALA A 232 20.37 -9.79 8.31
N THR A 233 21.58 -10.10 8.80
CA THR A 233 21.80 -11.32 9.58
C THR A 233 21.03 -11.25 10.90
N SER A 234 20.24 -12.27 11.14
CA SER A 234 19.39 -12.44 12.33
C SER A 234 19.54 -13.85 12.90
N GLN A 235 19.19 -14.00 14.17
CA GLN A 235 19.06 -15.26 14.89
C GLN A 235 17.62 -15.43 15.31
N ILE A 236 17.02 -16.60 15.09
CA ILE A 236 15.72 -16.90 15.69
C ILE A 236 15.91 -17.18 17.18
N PHE A 237 15.07 -16.58 18.01
CA PHE A 237 15.00 -16.84 19.45
C PHE A 237 13.62 -17.32 19.82
N ARG A 238 13.57 -18.30 20.76
CA ARG A 238 12.34 -18.62 21.50
C ARG A 238 12.42 -18.01 22.88
N VAL A 239 11.37 -17.30 23.30
CA VAL A 239 11.30 -16.64 24.60
C VAL A 239 10.04 -17.08 25.34
N SER A 240 10.20 -17.46 26.62
CA SER A 240 9.07 -17.78 27.50
C SER A 240 8.44 -16.49 28.05
N LEU A 241 7.21 -16.61 28.62
CA LEU A 241 6.55 -15.48 29.28
C LEU A 241 7.35 -14.92 30.47
N GLU A 242 8.27 -15.70 31.06
CA GLU A 242 9.18 -15.26 32.12
C GLU A 242 10.39 -14.47 31.58
N GLY A 243 10.57 -14.41 30.25
CA GLY A 243 11.61 -13.65 29.59
C GLY A 243 12.91 -14.41 29.30
N SER A 244 12.95 -15.72 29.57
CA SER A 244 14.08 -16.58 29.22
C SER A 244 14.14 -16.80 27.72
N ALA A 245 15.12 -16.21 27.04
CA ALA A 245 15.33 -16.36 25.61
C ALA A 245 16.41 -17.40 25.32
N LYS A 246 16.18 -18.26 24.32
CA LYS A 246 17.12 -19.27 23.82
C LYS A 246 17.24 -19.18 22.31
N PRO A 247 18.45 -19.27 21.73
CA PRO A 247 18.60 -19.29 20.28
C PRO A 247 18.03 -20.58 19.69
N VAL A 248 17.60 -20.48 18.43
CA VAL A 248 17.10 -21.59 17.60
C VAL A 248 17.92 -21.62 16.32
N GLY A 249 18.71 -22.68 16.14
CA GLY A 249 19.61 -22.85 15.01
C GLY A 249 20.73 -21.80 14.94
N GLU A 250 21.35 -21.67 13.78
CA GLU A 250 22.46 -20.75 13.52
C GLU A 250 22.00 -19.41 12.95
N PRO A 251 22.72 -18.29 13.22
CA PRO A 251 22.48 -17.02 12.58
C PRO A 251 22.55 -17.11 11.05
N GLY A 252 21.84 -16.24 10.35
CA GLY A 252 21.89 -16.13 8.91
C GLY A 252 21.05 -14.95 8.41
N VAL A 253 21.05 -14.72 7.10
CA VAL A 253 20.16 -13.73 6.48
C VAL A 253 18.76 -14.35 6.36
N ILE A 254 18.04 -14.36 7.49
CA ILE A 254 16.72 -15.00 7.60
C ILE A 254 15.66 -14.05 7.04
N GLY A 255 15.07 -14.42 5.90
CA GLY A 255 13.97 -13.68 5.30
C GLY A 255 12.70 -13.79 6.15
N ASN A 256 12.23 -15.01 6.34
CA ASN A 256 11.05 -15.31 7.12
C ASN A 256 11.18 -16.66 7.86
N PHE A 257 10.42 -16.82 8.92
CA PHE A 257 10.17 -18.13 9.53
C PHE A 257 8.70 -18.22 9.97
N THR A 258 8.14 -19.41 9.96
CA THR A 258 6.78 -19.66 10.47
C THR A 258 6.74 -20.99 11.23
N PRO A 259 6.15 -21.01 12.43
CA PRO A 259 5.95 -22.27 13.15
C PRO A 259 4.86 -23.11 12.47
N SER A 260 4.97 -24.45 12.57
CA SER A 260 3.88 -25.35 12.23
C SER A 260 2.69 -25.13 13.17
N PRO A 261 1.44 -25.43 12.76
CA PRO A 261 0.28 -25.25 13.61
C PRO A 261 0.39 -25.93 14.97
N ASP A 262 0.97 -27.13 15.05
CA ASP A 262 1.20 -27.83 16.31
C ASP A 262 2.45 -27.33 17.10
N GLY A 263 3.18 -26.36 16.54
CA GLY A 263 4.34 -25.75 17.19
C GLY A 263 5.56 -26.64 17.31
N LYS A 264 5.68 -27.73 16.54
CA LYS A 264 6.83 -28.65 16.62
C LYS A 264 7.95 -28.35 15.66
N TYR A 265 7.65 -27.69 14.54
CA TYR A 265 8.58 -27.41 13.45
C TYR A 265 8.54 -25.93 13.07
N LEU A 266 9.62 -25.49 12.42
CA LEU A 266 9.70 -24.19 11.77
C LEU A 266 9.95 -24.38 10.29
N LEU A 267 9.24 -23.67 9.46
CA LEU A 267 9.62 -23.40 8.08
C LEU A 267 10.50 -22.15 8.06
N VAL A 268 11.76 -22.28 7.67
CA VAL A 268 12.73 -21.19 7.65
C VAL A 268 13.17 -20.90 6.23
N ASN A 269 13.10 -19.62 5.84
CA ASN A 269 13.64 -19.09 4.60
C ASN A 269 14.93 -18.30 4.88
N LYS A 270 16.04 -18.65 4.20
CA LYS A 270 17.31 -17.91 4.29
C LYS A 270 17.78 -17.47 2.91
N TYR A 271 18.23 -16.23 2.81
CA TYR A 271 18.94 -15.75 1.61
C TYR A 271 20.42 -16.15 1.68
N ILE A 272 20.97 -16.60 0.56
CA ILE A 272 22.33 -17.10 0.46
C ILE A 272 23.13 -16.38 -0.64
N LYS A 273 24.44 -16.38 -0.50
CA LYS A 273 25.34 -15.83 -1.53
C LYS A 273 25.46 -16.79 -2.74
N PRO A 274 25.84 -16.22 -3.92
CA PRO A 274 26.18 -14.82 -4.20
C PRO A 274 24.93 -13.93 -4.32
N TYR A 275 24.99 -12.71 -3.75
CA TYR A 275 23.91 -11.73 -3.92
C TYR A 275 23.94 -11.11 -5.32
N SER A 276 22.82 -10.51 -5.72
CA SER A 276 22.68 -9.84 -7.00
C SER A 276 22.71 -8.32 -6.84
N TYR A 277 23.36 -7.63 -7.79
CA TYR A 277 23.38 -6.16 -7.86
C TYR A 277 22.30 -5.59 -8.78
N ILE A 278 21.50 -6.45 -9.43
CA ILE A 278 20.50 -6.04 -10.42
C ILE A 278 19.06 -6.32 -10.00
N VAL A 279 18.88 -7.04 -8.89
CA VAL A 279 17.56 -7.32 -8.31
C VAL A 279 17.56 -7.11 -6.79
N PRO A 280 16.41 -6.81 -6.16
CA PRO A 280 16.31 -6.66 -4.71
C PRO A 280 16.41 -8.02 -3.99
N TYR A 281 16.66 -7.96 -2.68
CA TYR A 281 16.94 -9.12 -1.81
C TYR A 281 15.92 -10.27 -1.93
N TYR A 282 14.62 -9.97 -2.09
CA TYR A 282 13.59 -10.99 -2.20
C TYR A 282 13.66 -11.82 -3.49
N ARG A 283 14.58 -11.49 -4.38
CA ARG A 283 14.94 -12.24 -5.59
C ARG A 283 16.31 -12.89 -5.51
N PHE A 284 17.02 -12.75 -4.40
CA PHE A 284 18.33 -13.39 -4.20
C PHE A 284 18.19 -14.91 -4.13
N PRO A 285 19.28 -15.66 -4.32
CA PRO A 285 19.29 -17.09 -4.04
C PRO A 285 18.85 -17.34 -2.61
N GLN A 286 18.02 -18.37 -2.40
CA GLN A 286 17.44 -18.65 -1.10
C GLN A 286 17.20 -20.12 -0.87
N THR A 287 17.21 -20.52 0.40
CA THR A 287 16.84 -21.86 0.84
C THR A 287 15.53 -21.84 1.61
N TYR A 288 14.79 -22.94 1.48
CA TYR A 288 13.66 -23.27 2.33
C TYR A 288 13.96 -24.54 3.08
N GLU A 289 13.84 -24.51 4.39
CA GLU A 289 14.19 -25.61 5.27
C GLU A 289 13.16 -25.80 6.36
N ILE A 290 12.84 -27.06 6.70
CA ILE A 290 12.09 -27.41 7.90
C ILE A 290 13.11 -27.73 8.98
N THR A 291 12.99 -27.07 10.13
CA THR A 291 13.78 -27.36 11.33
C THR A 291 12.89 -27.75 12.50
N ASP A 292 13.47 -28.39 13.53
CA ASP A 292 12.83 -28.49 14.84
C ASP A 292 12.95 -27.17 15.63
N LEU A 293 12.42 -27.15 16.87
CA LEU A 293 12.48 -25.95 17.72
C LEU A 293 13.87 -25.71 18.37
N GLU A 294 14.78 -26.61 18.21
CA GLU A 294 16.19 -26.50 18.57
C GLU A 294 17.02 -25.95 17.40
N GLY A 295 16.42 -25.93 16.18
CA GLY A 295 17.05 -25.46 14.95
C GLY A 295 17.82 -26.54 14.20
N ASN A 296 17.66 -27.80 14.58
CA ASN A 296 18.24 -28.91 13.81
C ASN A 296 17.47 -29.06 12.51
N SER A 297 18.20 -29.29 11.41
CA SER A 297 17.61 -29.54 10.09
C SER A 297 16.82 -30.85 10.10
N VAL A 298 15.53 -30.76 9.79
CA VAL A 298 14.67 -31.90 9.53
C VAL A 298 14.66 -32.23 8.04
N ARG A 299 14.50 -31.22 7.19
CA ARG A 299 14.53 -31.36 5.74
C ARG A 299 14.86 -30.06 5.04
N LEU A 300 15.89 -30.06 4.19
CA LEU A 300 16.09 -29.03 3.17
C LEU A 300 15.07 -29.27 2.06
N LEU A 301 14.15 -28.33 1.87
CA LEU A 301 13.05 -28.43 0.91
C LEU A 301 13.49 -28.03 -0.49
N ALA A 302 14.19 -26.89 -0.59
CA ALA A 302 14.62 -26.35 -1.86
C ALA A 302 15.78 -25.37 -1.70
N GLU A 303 16.62 -25.34 -2.72
CA GLU A 303 17.53 -24.24 -3.04
C GLU A 303 17.01 -23.53 -4.30
N VAL A 304 16.54 -22.29 -4.12
CA VAL A 304 15.95 -21.50 -5.21
C VAL A 304 17.03 -20.54 -5.72
N PRO A 305 17.36 -20.58 -7.02
CA PRO A 305 18.36 -19.69 -7.60
C PRO A 305 17.87 -18.23 -7.65
N VAL A 306 18.79 -17.31 -7.96
CA VAL A 306 18.45 -15.89 -8.18
C VAL A 306 17.37 -15.76 -9.27
N ALA A 307 16.37 -14.91 -8.99
CA ALA A 307 15.26 -14.63 -9.90
C ALA A 307 15.49 -13.32 -10.68
N ASP A 308 16.61 -13.27 -11.44
CA ASP A 308 17.03 -12.10 -12.21
C ASP A 308 16.63 -12.16 -13.69
N ASN A 309 16.11 -13.31 -14.16
CA ASN A 309 15.81 -13.61 -15.56
C ASN A 309 14.37 -14.11 -15.76
N LEU A 310 13.40 -13.55 -15.04
CA LEU A 310 11.99 -13.92 -15.23
C LEU A 310 11.54 -13.61 -16.66
N PRO A 311 10.64 -14.41 -17.23
CA PRO A 311 9.98 -14.09 -18.49
C PRO A 311 9.30 -12.73 -18.49
N GLN A 312 8.97 -12.19 -19.63
CA GLN A 312 8.20 -10.96 -19.78
C GLN A 312 6.71 -11.21 -19.45
N GLY A 313 6.08 -10.24 -18.84
CA GLY A 313 4.64 -10.25 -18.52
C GLY A 313 4.36 -10.29 -17.02
N PHE A 314 3.16 -9.82 -16.66
CA PHE A 314 2.76 -9.72 -15.25
C PHE A 314 2.50 -11.08 -14.59
N ASP A 315 2.14 -12.08 -15.38
CA ASP A 315 1.87 -13.44 -14.91
C ASP A 315 3.11 -14.33 -14.95
N ALA A 316 4.31 -13.74 -15.21
CA ALA A 316 5.58 -14.43 -15.16
C ALA A 316 5.99 -14.74 -13.71
N VAL A 317 6.44 -15.97 -13.47
CA VAL A 317 6.87 -16.44 -12.15
C VAL A 317 8.17 -17.22 -12.23
N ALA A 318 8.88 -17.31 -11.10
CA ALA A 318 10.07 -18.14 -11.00
C ALA A 318 9.71 -19.64 -11.13
N LYS A 319 10.67 -20.43 -11.63
CA LYS A 319 10.61 -21.89 -11.63
C LYS A 319 10.91 -22.42 -10.22
N GLY A 320 10.45 -23.65 -9.94
CA GLY A 320 10.67 -24.34 -8.67
C GLY A 320 9.69 -23.89 -7.58
N MET A 321 10.07 -24.13 -6.34
CA MET A 321 9.24 -23.90 -5.16
C MET A 321 8.89 -22.41 -4.99
N ARG A 322 7.59 -22.13 -4.86
CA ARG A 322 7.05 -20.81 -4.58
C ARG A 322 6.03 -20.88 -3.44
N SER A 323 5.97 -19.84 -2.62
CA SER A 323 4.97 -19.66 -1.57
C SER A 323 4.80 -20.87 -0.63
N PRO A 324 5.89 -21.51 -0.14
CA PRO A 324 5.76 -22.58 0.84
C PRO A 324 5.12 -22.04 2.11
N SER A 325 4.15 -22.80 2.67
CA SER A 325 3.40 -22.41 3.86
C SER A 325 2.77 -23.63 4.53
N TRP A 326 2.34 -23.45 5.78
CA TRP A 326 1.65 -24.49 6.54
C TRP A 326 0.16 -24.55 6.19
N GLN A 327 -0.39 -25.74 6.09
CA GLN A 327 -1.82 -25.98 6.09
C GLN A 327 -2.37 -25.64 7.47
N SER A 328 -3.15 -24.55 7.59
CA SER A 328 -3.49 -23.91 8.87
C SER A 328 -4.41 -24.71 9.79
N ASP A 329 -5.14 -25.69 9.25
CA ASP A 329 -6.16 -26.47 9.97
C ASP A 329 -5.68 -27.85 10.48
N VAL A 330 -4.45 -28.25 10.15
CA VAL A 330 -3.84 -29.51 10.57
C VAL A 330 -2.47 -29.27 11.23
N ALA A 331 -1.99 -30.29 11.96
CA ALA A 331 -0.82 -30.15 12.83
C ALA A 331 0.47 -29.74 12.11
N SER A 332 0.90 -30.53 11.12
CA SER A 332 2.19 -30.33 10.44
C SER A 332 2.15 -30.87 9.02
N THR A 333 1.42 -30.16 8.14
CA THR A 333 1.43 -30.38 6.70
C THR A 333 1.87 -29.11 6.02
N LEU A 334 2.91 -29.21 5.21
CA LEU A 334 3.41 -28.12 4.37
C LEU A 334 2.77 -28.20 2.98
N PHE A 335 2.57 -27.06 2.35
CA PHE A 335 2.25 -26.98 0.91
C PHE A 335 3.12 -25.94 0.23
N TRP A 336 3.28 -26.07 -1.09
CA TRP A 336 3.89 -25.07 -1.96
C TRP A 336 3.35 -25.17 -3.37
N VAL A 337 3.80 -24.26 -4.21
CA VAL A 337 3.37 -24.14 -5.61
C VAL A 337 4.58 -24.21 -6.54
N GLU A 338 4.46 -24.91 -7.67
CA GLU A 338 5.44 -24.86 -8.74
C GLU A 338 4.79 -24.54 -10.08
N ALA A 339 5.49 -23.76 -10.90
CA ALA A 339 5.05 -23.46 -12.27
C ALA A 339 5.36 -24.64 -13.21
N ILE A 340 4.33 -25.26 -13.76
CA ILE A 340 4.45 -26.40 -14.71
C ILE A 340 4.48 -25.97 -16.18
N ASP A 341 4.31 -24.68 -16.44
CA ASP A 341 4.47 -24.03 -17.76
C ASP A 341 5.84 -23.33 -17.92
N GLY A 342 6.81 -23.63 -17.04
CA GLY A 342 8.10 -22.98 -17.00
C GLY A 342 8.09 -21.54 -16.48
N GLY A 343 6.96 -21.07 -15.90
CA GLY A 343 6.78 -19.72 -15.39
C GLY A 343 6.56 -18.66 -16.47
N ASP A 344 6.45 -19.08 -17.73
CA ASP A 344 6.31 -18.20 -18.88
C ASP A 344 4.81 -18.01 -19.26
N PRO A 345 4.25 -16.80 -19.12
CA PRO A 345 2.88 -16.55 -19.51
C PRO A 345 2.61 -16.72 -21.00
N ALA A 346 3.65 -16.65 -21.87
CA ALA A 346 3.52 -16.87 -23.30
C ALA A 346 3.47 -18.36 -23.68
N ALA A 347 3.83 -19.26 -22.77
CA ALA A 347 3.77 -20.69 -23.00
C ALA A 347 2.31 -21.17 -23.22
N LYS A 348 2.10 -22.02 -24.23
CA LYS A 348 0.81 -22.70 -24.43
C LYS A 348 0.68 -23.83 -23.42
N ALA A 349 -0.13 -23.67 -22.40
CA ALA A 349 -0.35 -24.64 -21.34
C ALA A 349 -1.83 -24.69 -20.94
N ILE A 350 -2.33 -25.90 -20.61
CA ILE A 350 -3.69 -26.09 -20.07
C ILE A 350 -3.68 -25.78 -18.57
N TYR A 351 -2.63 -26.19 -17.88
CA TYR A 351 -2.39 -25.95 -16.46
C TYR A 351 -1.08 -25.21 -16.30
N ARG A 352 -1.06 -24.24 -15.40
CA ARG A 352 0.09 -23.35 -15.19
C ARG A 352 0.82 -23.59 -13.90
N ASP A 353 0.09 -23.91 -12.83
CA ASP A 353 0.64 -24.15 -11.51
C ASP A 353 0.19 -25.52 -10.97
N GLN A 354 1.07 -26.17 -10.19
CA GLN A 354 0.84 -27.42 -9.47
C GLN A 354 1.06 -27.17 -7.98
N ILE A 355 0.10 -27.58 -7.15
CA ILE A 355 0.24 -27.59 -5.70
C ILE A 355 0.85 -28.93 -5.27
N PHE A 356 1.76 -28.87 -4.29
CA PHE A 356 2.34 -30.01 -3.64
C PHE A 356 2.07 -29.97 -2.13
N LEU A 357 1.89 -31.13 -1.53
CA LEU A 357 1.71 -31.30 -0.08
C LEU A 357 2.84 -32.20 0.46
N LEU A 358 3.31 -31.90 1.67
CA LEU A 358 4.30 -32.71 2.39
C LEU A 358 3.90 -32.79 3.87
N LYS A 359 3.72 -34.01 4.37
CA LYS A 359 3.27 -34.26 5.76
C LYS A 359 4.45 -34.66 6.65
N ALA A 360 4.37 -34.27 7.92
CA ALA A 360 5.31 -34.78 8.92
C ALA A 360 5.28 -36.32 8.97
N PRO A 361 6.45 -37.00 9.23
CA PRO A 361 7.74 -36.43 9.65
C PRO A 361 8.63 -35.88 8.54
N PHE A 362 8.11 -35.67 7.32
CA PHE A 362 8.75 -35.06 6.15
C PHE A 362 9.80 -35.94 5.47
N ASP A 363 9.85 -37.24 5.73
CA ASP A 363 10.73 -38.22 5.12
C ASP A 363 10.19 -38.81 3.81
N GLY A 364 8.89 -38.60 3.55
CA GLY A 364 8.22 -39.04 2.32
C GLY A 364 8.44 -38.12 1.13
N GLU A 365 7.96 -38.57 -0.06
CA GLU A 365 7.92 -37.75 -1.24
C GLU A 365 6.77 -36.74 -1.21
N PRO A 366 6.96 -35.53 -1.80
CA PRO A 366 5.87 -34.58 -1.95
C PRO A 366 4.71 -35.15 -2.75
N ILE A 367 3.50 -34.96 -2.26
CA ILE A 367 2.28 -35.46 -2.90
C ILE A 367 1.77 -34.37 -3.84
N PRO A 368 1.76 -34.62 -5.19
CA PRO A 368 1.08 -33.72 -6.11
C PRO A 368 -0.40 -33.65 -5.78
N SER A 369 -0.93 -32.44 -5.71
CA SER A 369 -2.34 -32.21 -5.41
C SER A 369 -3.00 -31.49 -6.60
N ILE A 370 -3.70 -30.39 -6.37
CA ILE A 370 -4.47 -29.69 -7.41
C ILE A 370 -3.56 -29.04 -8.46
N LYS A 371 -3.97 -29.11 -9.74
CA LYS A 371 -3.44 -28.31 -10.86
C LYS A 371 -4.34 -27.12 -11.12
N LEU A 372 -3.73 -25.95 -11.29
CA LEU A 372 -4.44 -24.70 -11.58
C LEU A 372 -4.25 -24.32 -13.03
N ARG A 373 -5.32 -23.86 -13.66
CA ARG A 373 -5.31 -23.38 -15.06
C ARG A 373 -4.70 -22.00 -15.19
N LEU A 374 -4.73 -21.20 -14.10
CA LEU A 374 -4.14 -19.87 -13.98
C LEU A 374 -3.06 -19.89 -12.89
N ARG A 375 -2.55 -18.72 -12.52
CA ARG A 375 -1.58 -18.60 -11.40
C ARG A 375 -2.27 -18.73 -10.06
N TYR A 376 -1.63 -19.40 -9.12
CA TYR A 376 -2.05 -19.53 -7.73
C TYR A 376 -2.27 -18.18 -7.07
N GLY A 377 -3.46 -17.99 -6.50
CA GLY A 377 -3.88 -16.75 -5.82
C GLY A 377 -3.90 -16.85 -4.28
N GLY A 378 -4.03 -18.05 -3.73
CA GLY A 378 -4.03 -18.26 -2.28
C GLY A 378 -4.94 -19.38 -1.83
N PHE A 379 -4.71 -19.87 -0.59
CA PHE A 379 -5.59 -20.79 0.14
C PHE A 379 -6.31 -20.08 1.28
N ILE A 380 -7.54 -20.56 1.57
CA ILE A 380 -8.20 -20.37 2.87
C ILE A 380 -8.58 -21.76 3.36
N TRP A 381 -7.84 -22.27 4.32
CA TRP A 381 -8.06 -23.57 4.94
C TRP A 381 -9.30 -23.53 5.84
N GLY A 382 -10.03 -24.59 5.91
CA GLY A 382 -11.24 -24.61 6.71
C GLY A 382 -11.31 -25.81 7.65
N LYS A 383 -11.27 -27.00 7.08
CA LYS A 383 -11.22 -28.28 7.77
C LYS A 383 -10.36 -29.23 6.95
N ASN A 384 -9.95 -30.33 7.52
CA ASN A 384 -9.10 -31.34 6.84
C ASN A 384 -9.61 -31.77 5.45
N ASP A 385 -10.92 -31.78 5.25
CA ASP A 385 -11.62 -32.13 4.01
C ASP A 385 -12.20 -30.93 3.22
N PHE A 386 -11.83 -29.69 3.62
CA PHE A 386 -12.45 -28.49 3.05
C PHE A 386 -11.51 -27.30 3.05
N ALA A 387 -11.17 -26.82 1.88
CA ALA A 387 -10.41 -25.59 1.67
C ALA A 387 -10.91 -24.82 0.45
N LEU A 388 -10.66 -23.54 0.43
CA LEU A 388 -10.85 -22.72 -0.77
C LEU A 388 -9.48 -22.41 -1.37
N ILE A 389 -9.38 -22.50 -2.69
CA ILE A 389 -8.21 -22.11 -3.46
C ILE A 389 -8.63 -21.10 -4.52
N SER A 390 -7.81 -20.08 -4.71
CA SER A 390 -8.00 -19.10 -5.76
C SER A 390 -6.90 -19.15 -6.79
N GLU A 391 -7.24 -18.83 -8.02
CA GLU A 391 -6.30 -18.59 -9.12
C GLU A 391 -6.64 -17.29 -9.84
N TYR A 392 -5.65 -16.70 -10.53
CA TYR A 392 -5.83 -15.45 -11.26
C TYR A 392 -4.98 -15.42 -12.53
N TRP A 393 -5.42 -14.58 -13.50
CA TRP A 393 -4.64 -14.22 -14.67
C TRP A 393 -4.77 -12.72 -14.93
N ARG A 394 -3.70 -12.01 -14.70
CA ARG A 394 -3.70 -10.55 -14.71
C ARG A 394 -3.94 -9.97 -16.11
N LYS A 395 -3.39 -10.62 -17.13
CA LYS A 395 -3.55 -10.19 -18.52
C LYS A 395 -5.02 -10.09 -18.91
N ASP A 396 -5.84 -11.08 -18.55
CA ASP A 396 -7.27 -11.15 -18.89
C ASP A 396 -8.17 -10.65 -17.77
N ARG A 397 -7.56 -10.15 -16.67
CA ARG A 397 -8.29 -9.73 -15.45
C ARG A 397 -9.16 -10.83 -14.83
N ASN A 398 -8.90 -12.08 -15.12
CA ASN A 398 -9.70 -13.21 -14.64
C ASN A 398 -9.26 -13.68 -13.26
N THR A 399 -10.22 -14.01 -12.41
CA THR A 399 -9.99 -14.69 -11.12
C THR A 399 -11.06 -15.76 -10.91
N ARG A 400 -10.63 -16.88 -10.32
CA ARG A 400 -11.49 -18.01 -9.97
C ARG A 400 -11.26 -18.42 -8.53
N THR A 401 -12.33 -18.89 -7.88
CA THR A 401 -12.26 -19.47 -6.54
C THR A 401 -12.92 -20.84 -6.59
N TYR A 402 -12.21 -21.84 -6.08
CA TYR A 402 -12.68 -23.22 -6.05
C TYR A 402 -12.81 -23.72 -4.62
N LEU A 403 -13.76 -24.63 -4.43
CA LEU A 403 -13.79 -25.53 -3.30
C LEU A 403 -12.92 -26.76 -3.61
N PHE A 404 -12.05 -27.08 -2.69
CA PHE A 404 -11.08 -28.15 -2.80
C PHE A 404 -11.09 -29.03 -1.54
N ASP A 405 -10.98 -30.34 -1.74
CA ASP A 405 -10.86 -31.31 -0.65
C ASP A 405 -9.40 -31.79 -0.54
N PRO A 406 -8.62 -31.29 0.45
CA PRO A 406 -7.21 -31.67 0.60
C PRO A 406 -6.98 -33.17 0.94
N SER A 407 -8.00 -33.87 1.42
CA SER A 407 -7.93 -35.30 1.74
C SER A 407 -8.08 -36.19 0.50
N LEU A 408 -8.64 -35.63 -0.59
CA LEU A 408 -8.89 -36.30 -1.86
C LEU A 408 -8.23 -35.51 -3.02
N PRO A 409 -6.91 -35.51 -3.12
CA PRO A 409 -6.18 -34.64 -4.05
C PRO A 409 -6.47 -34.92 -5.54
N ASP A 410 -6.93 -36.13 -5.87
CA ASP A 410 -7.33 -36.50 -7.24
C ASP A 410 -8.76 -36.06 -7.59
N ARG A 411 -9.52 -35.54 -6.63
CA ARG A 411 -10.87 -35.04 -6.87
C ARG A 411 -10.81 -33.66 -7.52
N GLU A 412 -11.49 -33.50 -8.67
CA GLU A 412 -11.62 -32.20 -9.33
C GLU A 412 -12.23 -31.15 -8.39
N PRO A 413 -11.61 -29.96 -8.28
CA PRO A 413 -12.14 -28.87 -7.48
C PRO A 413 -13.46 -28.33 -8.05
N VAL A 414 -14.35 -27.88 -7.18
CA VAL A 414 -15.63 -27.32 -7.57
C VAL A 414 -15.49 -25.80 -7.72
N LEU A 415 -15.74 -25.28 -8.91
CA LEU A 415 -15.74 -23.84 -9.19
C LEU A 415 -16.88 -23.16 -8.40
N LEU A 416 -16.55 -22.21 -7.54
CA LEU A 416 -17.51 -21.40 -6.79
C LEU A 416 -17.79 -20.06 -7.47
N PHE A 417 -16.73 -19.36 -7.84
CA PHE A 417 -16.81 -18.03 -8.45
C PHE A 417 -15.80 -17.90 -9.59
N GLU A 418 -16.24 -17.29 -10.69
CA GLU A 418 -15.39 -16.83 -11.77
C GLU A 418 -15.85 -15.43 -12.18
N ARG A 419 -14.93 -14.47 -12.24
CA ARG A 419 -15.22 -13.10 -12.61
C ARG A 419 -14.01 -12.35 -13.11
N SER A 420 -14.24 -11.21 -13.74
CA SER A 420 -13.18 -10.21 -13.93
C SER A 420 -12.86 -9.54 -12.59
N THR A 421 -11.58 -9.31 -12.32
CA THR A 421 -11.12 -8.50 -11.16
C THR A 421 -11.53 -7.03 -11.31
N GLU A 422 -11.85 -6.56 -12.51
CA GLU A 422 -12.34 -5.21 -12.78
C GLU A 422 -13.82 -5.06 -12.45
N ASP A 423 -14.60 -6.16 -12.48
CA ASP A 423 -16.02 -6.16 -12.18
C ASP A 423 -16.28 -6.10 -10.67
N ARG A 424 -16.62 -4.90 -10.20
CA ARG A 424 -16.89 -4.60 -8.78
C ARG A 424 -18.34 -4.90 -8.39
N TYR A 425 -19.29 -4.82 -9.37
CA TYR A 425 -20.70 -5.03 -9.07
C TYR A 425 -21.03 -6.49 -8.77
N ASN A 426 -20.29 -7.42 -9.38
CA ASN A 426 -20.41 -8.85 -9.17
C ASN A 426 -19.36 -9.41 -8.18
N ASP A 427 -18.70 -8.56 -7.40
CA ASP A 427 -17.76 -9.03 -6.37
C ASP A 427 -18.54 -9.73 -5.24
N PRO A 428 -18.34 -11.05 -5.04
CA PRO A 428 -19.06 -11.81 -4.00
C PRO A 428 -18.59 -11.46 -2.58
N GLY A 429 -17.53 -10.66 -2.46
CA GLY A 429 -16.89 -10.36 -1.19
C GLY A 429 -15.87 -11.43 -0.76
N ARG A 430 -15.46 -11.36 0.50
CA ARG A 430 -14.41 -12.21 1.08
C ARG A 430 -15.00 -13.15 2.12
N PHE A 431 -14.66 -14.43 2.02
CA PHE A 431 -15.01 -15.41 3.05
C PHE A 431 -14.40 -15.03 4.39
N GLN A 432 -15.22 -15.12 5.43
CA GLN A 432 -14.81 -14.79 6.78
C GLN A 432 -14.01 -15.93 7.42
N THR A 433 -13.07 -15.55 8.27
CA THR A 433 -12.18 -16.46 8.95
C THR A 433 -12.26 -16.27 10.48
N ILE A 434 -11.86 -17.30 11.20
CA ILE A 434 -11.72 -17.30 12.65
C ILE A 434 -10.37 -17.89 13.03
N THR A 435 -9.76 -17.41 14.12
CA THR A 435 -8.52 -17.97 14.64
C THR A 435 -8.80 -19.29 15.36
N ASN A 436 -8.22 -20.40 14.89
CA ASN A 436 -8.36 -21.73 15.47
C ASN A 436 -7.56 -21.88 16.79
N SER A 437 -7.50 -23.11 17.33
CA SER A 437 -6.75 -23.40 18.55
C SER A 437 -5.22 -23.31 18.39
N PHE A 438 -4.74 -23.40 17.16
CA PHE A 438 -3.32 -23.25 16.84
C PHE A 438 -2.87 -21.80 16.69
N GLY A 439 -3.80 -20.84 16.66
CA GLY A 439 -3.50 -19.44 16.39
C GLY A 439 -3.55 -19.05 14.91
N PHE A 440 -3.97 -19.95 14.02
CA PHE A 440 -4.06 -19.71 12.57
C PHE A 440 -5.48 -19.37 12.13
N ASN A 441 -5.60 -18.56 11.10
CA ASN A 441 -6.88 -18.23 10.50
C ASN A 441 -7.38 -19.38 9.62
N VAL A 442 -8.63 -19.79 9.87
CA VAL A 442 -9.36 -20.79 9.09
C VAL A 442 -10.75 -20.29 8.78
N LEU A 443 -11.43 -20.87 7.77
CA LEU A 443 -12.80 -20.50 7.40
C LEU A 443 -13.75 -20.54 8.61
N GLN A 444 -14.59 -19.52 8.72
CA GLN A 444 -15.62 -19.44 9.74
C GLN A 444 -16.90 -20.12 9.23
N PHE A 445 -17.25 -21.27 9.83
CA PHE A 445 -18.47 -21.99 9.54
C PHE A 445 -19.61 -21.62 10.50
N ASP A 446 -20.83 -21.90 10.10
CA ASP A 446 -21.94 -22.04 11.06
C ASP A 446 -21.73 -23.27 11.97
N LYS A 447 -22.49 -23.38 13.03
CA LYS A 447 -22.36 -24.49 14.00
C LYS A 447 -22.57 -25.89 13.41
N TYR A 448 -23.24 -25.99 12.27
CA TYR A 448 -23.48 -27.24 11.57
C TYR A 448 -22.40 -27.57 10.52
N GLY A 449 -21.49 -26.66 10.25
CA GLY A 449 -20.45 -26.80 9.22
C GLY A 449 -20.97 -26.76 7.78
N LYS A 450 -22.16 -26.17 7.56
CA LYS A 450 -22.87 -26.17 6.27
C LYS A 450 -22.88 -24.83 5.58
N LYS A 451 -22.52 -23.76 6.28
CA LYS A 451 -22.57 -22.38 5.80
C LYS A 451 -21.27 -21.64 6.05
N LEU A 452 -20.90 -20.80 5.10
CA LEU A 452 -19.81 -19.85 5.18
C LEU A 452 -20.38 -18.43 5.05
N PHE A 453 -19.62 -17.45 5.49
CA PHE A 453 -20.02 -16.04 5.49
C PHE A 453 -19.10 -15.21 4.59
N LEU A 454 -19.68 -14.23 3.88
CA LEU A 454 -18.94 -13.30 3.03
C LEU A 454 -19.21 -11.86 3.45
N PHE A 455 -18.16 -11.06 3.49
CA PHE A 455 -18.25 -9.60 3.62
C PHE A 455 -17.79 -8.96 2.33
N GLY A 456 -18.60 -8.06 1.78
CA GLY A 456 -18.29 -7.37 0.53
C GLY A 456 -18.54 -5.87 0.61
N GLN A 457 -17.92 -5.13 -0.32
CA GLN A 457 -18.09 -3.68 -0.45
C GLN A 457 -19.43 -3.30 -1.07
N GLY A 458 -20.04 -4.19 -1.86
CA GLY A 458 -21.34 -4.00 -2.44
C GLY A 458 -21.40 -2.79 -3.37
N ALA A 459 -20.44 -2.67 -4.29
CA ALA A 459 -20.48 -1.63 -5.30
C ALA A 459 -21.80 -1.69 -6.08
N SER A 460 -22.32 -0.52 -6.44
CA SER A 460 -23.57 -0.35 -7.18
C SER A 460 -23.59 1.02 -7.87
N PRO A 461 -24.54 1.27 -8.79
CA PRO A 461 -24.68 2.60 -9.41
C PRO A 461 -24.87 3.74 -8.41
N GLU A 462 -25.45 3.47 -7.21
CA GLU A 462 -25.59 4.46 -6.14
C GLU A 462 -24.35 4.56 -5.23
N GLY A 463 -23.28 3.85 -5.54
CA GLY A 463 -22.07 3.74 -4.74
C GLY A 463 -22.02 2.47 -3.88
N ASN A 464 -20.98 2.36 -3.08
CA ASN A 464 -20.72 1.18 -2.25
C ASN A 464 -21.73 1.06 -1.10
N ARG A 465 -22.29 -0.12 -0.96
CA ARG A 465 -23.21 -0.51 0.12
C ARG A 465 -22.75 -1.82 0.74
N PRO A 466 -21.80 -1.81 1.70
CA PRO A 466 -21.23 -3.01 2.29
C PRO A 466 -22.28 -3.99 2.78
N PHE A 467 -21.95 -5.28 2.70
CA PHE A 467 -22.90 -6.34 2.96
C PHE A 467 -22.33 -7.55 3.70
N VAL A 468 -23.25 -8.37 4.22
CA VAL A 468 -23.01 -9.70 4.75
C VAL A 468 -23.86 -10.69 4.01
N ASP A 469 -23.22 -11.69 3.40
CA ASP A 469 -23.86 -12.81 2.75
C ASP A 469 -23.54 -14.13 3.46
N VAL A 470 -24.44 -15.09 3.29
CA VAL A 470 -24.23 -16.50 3.66
C VAL A 470 -24.18 -17.35 2.42
N TYR A 471 -23.17 -18.21 2.33
CA TYR A 471 -22.98 -19.20 1.28
C TYR A 471 -23.30 -20.59 1.83
N GLU A 472 -24.25 -21.28 1.21
CA GLU A 472 -24.62 -22.67 1.57
C GLU A 472 -23.77 -23.66 0.76
N ILE A 473 -22.93 -24.43 1.46
CA ILE A 473 -21.91 -25.29 0.85
C ILE A 473 -22.55 -26.35 -0.07
N ILE A 474 -23.67 -26.96 0.35
CA ILE A 474 -24.30 -28.07 -0.38
C ILE A 474 -24.99 -27.59 -1.66
N THR A 475 -25.67 -26.46 -1.59
CA THR A 475 -26.51 -25.95 -2.70
C THR A 475 -25.76 -24.98 -3.59
N GLY A 476 -24.61 -24.45 -3.15
CA GLY A 476 -23.86 -23.38 -3.81
C GLY A 476 -24.59 -22.02 -3.80
N LYS A 477 -25.69 -21.90 -3.02
CA LYS A 477 -26.52 -20.69 -3.01
C LYS A 477 -25.95 -19.65 -2.07
N THR A 478 -25.81 -18.41 -2.57
CA THR A 478 -25.52 -17.21 -1.76
C THR A 478 -26.82 -16.47 -1.45
N THR A 479 -26.99 -16.05 -0.19
CA THR A 479 -28.17 -15.30 0.27
C THR A 479 -27.71 -14.07 1.06
N ARG A 480 -28.22 -12.88 0.70
CA ARG A 480 -27.97 -11.63 1.41
C ARG A 480 -28.61 -11.64 2.78
N LEU A 481 -27.81 -11.54 3.85
CA LEU A 481 -28.29 -11.40 5.22
C LEU A 481 -28.50 -9.96 5.64
N TRP A 482 -27.61 -9.07 5.18
CA TRP A 482 -27.65 -7.67 5.52
C TRP A 482 -26.89 -6.83 4.50
N ARG A 483 -27.29 -5.57 4.34
CA ARG A 483 -26.63 -4.55 3.50
C ARG A 483 -26.73 -3.19 4.18
N SER A 484 -25.68 -2.39 4.08
CA SER A 484 -25.70 -0.99 4.53
C SER A 484 -26.75 -0.17 3.79
N GLU A 485 -27.46 0.69 4.50
CA GLU A 485 -28.55 1.52 3.96
C GLU A 485 -28.33 2.99 4.28
N ALA A 486 -28.83 3.85 3.37
CA ALA A 486 -28.83 5.30 3.56
C ALA A 486 -29.44 5.71 4.91
N PRO A 487 -28.97 6.77 5.57
CA PRO A 487 -27.85 7.66 5.20
C PRO A 487 -26.50 7.16 5.71
N TRP A 488 -26.35 5.86 5.96
CA TRP A 488 -25.17 5.28 6.59
C TRP A 488 -24.28 4.54 5.59
N PHE A 489 -22.99 4.70 5.79
CA PHE A 489 -21.97 3.81 5.27
C PHE A 489 -21.47 2.94 6.42
N GLU A 490 -21.90 1.68 6.45
CA GLU A 490 -21.60 0.76 7.55
C GLU A 490 -20.94 -0.51 6.99
N SER A 491 -19.73 -0.79 7.44
CA SER A 491 -18.93 -1.93 7.00
C SER A 491 -18.89 -3.00 8.09
N PRO A 492 -19.15 -4.29 7.78
CA PRO A 492 -18.95 -5.36 8.74
C PRO A 492 -17.45 -5.56 9.00
N VAL A 493 -17.09 -5.81 10.26
CA VAL A 493 -15.71 -5.97 10.71
C VAL A 493 -15.45 -7.41 11.15
N LYS A 494 -16.31 -7.98 12.02
CA LYS A 494 -16.11 -9.32 12.55
C LYS A 494 -17.45 -9.93 12.99
N ILE A 495 -17.62 -11.25 12.78
CA ILE A 495 -18.74 -12.00 13.35
C ILE A 495 -18.32 -12.46 14.75
N MET A 496 -19.09 -12.06 15.75
CA MET A 496 -18.88 -12.41 17.15
C MET A 496 -19.63 -13.66 17.55
N ASP A 497 -20.85 -13.84 17.02
CA ASP A 497 -21.70 -15.01 17.30
C ASP A 497 -22.49 -15.35 16.00
N VAL A 498 -22.19 -16.51 15.44
CA VAL A 498 -22.82 -16.98 14.20
C VAL A 498 -24.30 -17.37 14.37
N ASP A 499 -24.69 -17.85 15.56
CA ASP A 499 -26.07 -18.29 15.85
C ASP A 499 -27.01 -17.10 16.04
N LYS A 500 -26.55 -16.08 16.75
CA LYS A 500 -27.26 -14.82 16.96
C LYS A 500 -27.10 -13.87 15.79
N MET A 501 -26.12 -14.12 14.90
CA MET A 501 -25.65 -13.17 13.90
C MET A 501 -25.32 -11.83 14.52
N GLU A 502 -24.47 -11.87 15.55
CA GLU A 502 -23.91 -10.68 16.18
C GLU A 502 -22.61 -10.30 15.49
N LEU A 503 -22.55 -9.05 15.04
CA LEU A 503 -21.40 -8.48 14.31
C LEU A 503 -20.83 -7.30 15.10
N ILE A 504 -19.53 -7.09 14.94
CA ILE A 504 -18.97 -5.75 15.10
C ILE A 504 -18.93 -5.11 13.71
N THR A 505 -19.47 -3.88 13.62
CA THR A 505 -19.48 -3.08 12.40
C THR A 505 -18.78 -1.74 12.66
N ARG A 506 -18.29 -1.10 11.61
CA ARG A 506 -17.81 0.28 11.59
C ARG A 506 -18.81 1.12 10.81
N ARG A 507 -19.43 2.08 11.47
CA ARG A 507 -20.55 2.87 10.95
C ARG A 507 -20.23 4.34 10.96
N GLU A 508 -20.57 4.99 9.86
CA GLU A 508 -20.35 6.43 9.62
C GLU A 508 -21.46 7.01 8.74
N SER A 509 -21.56 8.33 8.69
CA SER A 509 -22.32 9.06 7.68
C SER A 509 -21.53 10.33 7.28
N ILE A 510 -22.07 11.15 6.39
CA ILE A 510 -21.42 12.43 6.01
C ILE A 510 -21.12 13.29 7.26
N GLU A 511 -22.01 13.27 8.25
CA GLU A 511 -21.91 14.12 9.45
C GLU A 511 -21.37 13.37 10.68
N VAL A 512 -21.39 12.05 10.68
CA VAL A 512 -21.06 11.23 11.84
C VAL A 512 -19.74 10.51 11.64
N GLN A 513 -18.76 10.87 12.46
CA GLN A 513 -17.44 10.26 12.57
C GLN A 513 -17.53 8.72 12.66
N PRO A 514 -16.68 7.97 11.94
CA PRO A 514 -16.61 6.51 12.04
C PRO A 514 -16.39 6.01 13.46
N ASN A 515 -17.31 5.17 13.92
CA ASN A 515 -17.22 4.49 15.21
C ASN A 515 -17.61 3.02 15.08
N TYR A 516 -17.28 2.21 16.07
CA TYR A 516 -17.59 0.79 16.09
C TYR A 516 -18.89 0.53 16.84
N TYR A 517 -19.66 -0.45 16.34
CA TYR A 517 -20.97 -0.83 16.85
C TYR A 517 -21.08 -2.35 16.94
N SER A 518 -21.79 -2.85 17.97
CA SER A 518 -22.35 -4.20 17.99
C SER A 518 -23.71 -4.17 17.30
N ARG A 519 -23.92 -5.09 16.36
CA ARG A 519 -25.15 -5.22 15.59
C ARG A 519 -25.69 -6.66 15.65
N LEU A 520 -26.92 -6.82 16.07
CA LEU A 520 -27.66 -8.08 16.00
C LEU A 520 -28.54 -8.07 14.76
N LEU A 521 -28.20 -8.85 13.72
CA LEU A 521 -28.94 -8.79 12.44
C LEU A 521 -30.41 -9.24 12.60
N LYS A 522 -30.66 -10.30 13.35
CA LYS A 522 -32.02 -10.86 13.53
C LYS A 522 -32.99 -9.89 14.25
N SER A 523 -32.52 -9.20 15.27
CA SER A 523 -33.35 -8.28 16.08
C SER A 523 -33.22 -6.81 15.65
N LYS A 524 -32.33 -6.53 14.69
CA LYS A 524 -31.95 -5.18 14.23
C LYS A 524 -31.43 -4.25 15.33
N LYS A 525 -31.05 -4.78 16.50
CA LYS A 525 -30.49 -3.98 17.59
C LYS A 525 -29.07 -3.54 17.23
N ILE A 526 -28.77 -2.28 17.54
CA ILE A 526 -27.46 -1.64 17.35
C ILE A 526 -27.05 -1.01 18.67
N LYS A 527 -25.79 -1.18 19.08
CA LYS A 527 -25.18 -0.56 20.25
C LYS A 527 -23.84 0.05 19.86
N GLN A 528 -23.62 1.32 20.12
CA GLN A 528 -22.32 1.96 19.92
C GLN A 528 -21.32 1.48 20.96
N LEU A 529 -20.09 1.17 20.51
CA LEU A 529 -18.99 0.66 21.33
C LEU A 529 -17.90 1.71 21.55
N THR A 530 -17.60 2.53 20.54
CA THR A 530 -16.57 3.58 20.62
C THR A 530 -17.18 4.95 20.40
N PHE A 531 -16.52 5.99 20.92
CA PHE A 531 -16.95 7.39 20.87
C PHE A 531 -15.78 8.28 20.45
N PHE A 532 -15.11 7.90 19.36
CA PHE A 532 -14.00 8.71 18.82
C PHE A 532 -14.53 10.05 18.34
N PRO A 533 -13.88 11.16 18.72
CA PRO A 533 -14.28 12.50 18.27
C PRO A 533 -13.89 12.70 16.79
N ASP A 534 -14.53 13.69 16.16
CA ASP A 534 -14.11 14.19 14.85
C ASP A 534 -12.73 14.86 14.99
N PRO A 535 -11.69 14.37 14.31
CA PRO A 535 -10.35 14.94 14.41
C PRO A 535 -10.19 16.25 13.62
N MET A 536 -11.09 16.54 12.68
CA MET A 536 -10.99 17.66 11.73
C MET A 536 -12.26 18.51 11.70
N PRO A 537 -12.64 19.17 12.83
CA PRO A 537 -13.87 19.97 12.90
C PRO A 537 -13.90 21.15 11.92
N GLN A 538 -12.73 21.56 11.39
CA GLN A 538 -12.60 22.58 10.35
C GLN A 538 -13.31 22.19 9.04
N LEU A 539 -13.46 20.88 8.79
CA LEU A 539 -14.17 20.35 7.62
C LEU A 539 -15.69 20.20 7.86
N LYS A 540 -16.18 20.57 9.03
CA LYS A 540 -17.60 20.45 9.34
C LYS A 540 -18.44 21.41 8.48
N GLY A 541 -19.39 20.82 7.76
CA GLY A 541 -20.33 21.57 6.92
C GLY A 541 -19.83 21.84 5.50
N ILE A 542 -18.64 21.32 5.10
CA ILE A 542 -18.32 21.24 3.68
C ILE A 542 -19.35 20.33 3.00
N GLN A 543 -19.68 20.66 1.77
CA GLN A 543 -20.59 19.83 0.98
C GLN A 543 -19.81 18.72 0.28
N LYS A 544 -20.40 17.54 0.22
CA LYS A 544 -19.85 16.37 -0.46
C LYS A 544 -20.96 15.73 -1.29
N GLU A 545 -20.70 15.58 -2.58
CA GLU A 545 -21.64 14.96 -3.50
C GLU A 545 -20.92 14.03 -4.46
N MET A 546 -21.49 12.86 -4.72
CA MET A 546 -21.04 11.95 -5.79
C MET A 546 -21.73 12.34 -7.08
N ILE A 547 -20.95 12.77 -8.06
CA ILE A 547 -21.43 13.23 -9.36
C ILE A 547 -21.25 12.11 -10.37
N ASN A 548 -22.32 11.75 -11.07
CA ASN A 548 -22.29 10.84 -12.22
C ASN A 548 -22.51 11.65 -13.51
N TYR A 549 -21.77 11.33 -14.54
CA TYR A 549 -21.81 11.99 -15.85
C TYR A 549 -21.28 11.06 -16.92
N ASP A 550 -21.52 11.37 -18.19
CA ASP A 550 -21.12 10.52 -19.29
C ASP A 550 -20.00 11.18 -20.12
N ARG A 551 -19.06 10.37 -20.58
CA ARG A 551 -18.11 10.74 -21.61
C ARG A 551 -18.84 10.78 -22.97
N ALA A 552 -18.34 11.54 -23.92
CA ALA A 552 -18.99 11.74 -25.22
C ALA A 552 -19.25 10.45 -26.01
N ASP A 553 -18.49 9.39 -25.76
CA ASP A 553 -18.68 8.06 -26.33
C ASP A 553 -19.64 7.16 -25.51
N GLY A 554 -20.30 7.71 -24.50
CA GLY A 554 -21.31 7.03 -23.69
C GLY A 554 -20.73 6.20 -22.52
N ILE A 555 -19.44 6.31 -22.21
CA ILE A 555 -18.85 5.65 -21.04
C ILE A 555 -19.28 6.42 -19.78
N PRO A 556 -19.98 5.75 -18.81
CA PRO A 556 -20.33 6.39 -17.55
C PRO A 556 -19.09 6.72 -16.73
N LEU A 557 -19.06 7.91 -16.18
CA LEU A 557 -17.98 8.42 -15.31
C LEU A 557 -18.58 8.88 -13.98
N SER A 558 -17.72 8.95 -12.95
CA SER A 558 -18.11 9.49 -11.65
C SER A 558 -16.95 10.20 -10.98
N GLY A 559 -17.26 11.02 -9.98
CA GLY A 559 -16.29 11.66 -9.11
C GLY A 559 -16.96 12.19 -7.86
N THR A 560 -16.17 12.57 -6.86
CA THR A 560 -16.71 13.18 -5.64
C THR A 560 -16.40 14.67 -5.64
N LEU A 561 -17.44 15.48 -5.69
CA LEU A 561 -17.35 16.94 -5.60
C LEU A 561 -17.36 17.37 -4.14
N TYR A 562 -16.40 18.20 -3.77
CA TYR A 562 -16.33 18.88 -2.48
C TYR A 562 -16.43 20.37 -2.69
N LEU A 563 -17.34 21.03 -1.95
CA LEU A 563 -17.60 22.46 -2.04
C LEU A 563 -17.47 23.13 -0.67
N PRO A 564 -17.10 24.42 -0.61
CA PRO A 564 -17.11 25.19 0.61
C PRO A 564 -18.50 25.22 1.27
N LYS A 565 -18.50 25.40 2.58
CA LYS A 565 -19.72 25.51 3.36
C LYS A 565 -20.58 26.66 2.86
N GLY A 566 -21.85 26.34 2.59
CA GLY A 566 -22.86 27.33 2.20
C GLY A 566 -22.83 27.75 0.73
N PHE A 567 -21.91 27.25 -0.06
CA PHE A 567 -21.88 27.53 -1.50
C PHE A 567 -23.05 26.85 -2.22
N THR A 568 -23.70 27.56 -3.11
CA THR A 568 -24.84 27.07 -3.90
C THR A 568 -24.51 27.18 -5.39
N PRO A 569 -24.29 26.04 -6.08
CA PRO A 569 -24.00 26.03 -7.51
C PRO A 569 -25.07 26.75 -8.32
N GLY A 570 -24.67 27.58 -9.29
CA GLY A 570 -25.56 28.34 -10.16
C GLY A 570 -26.23 29.56 -9.52
N GLN A 571 -26.02 29.81 -8.21
CA GLN A 571 -26.50 31.00 -7.49
C GLN A 571 -25.34 31.87 -7.02
N ASP A 572 -24.30 31.28 -6.49
CA ASP A 572 -23.09 31.98 -6.07
C ASP A 572 -22.12 32.14 -7.25
N ALA A 573 -21.13 33.02 -7.10
CA ALA A 573 -20.09 33.21 -8.11
C ALA A 573 -19.29 31.90 -8.31
N PRO A 574 -18.96 31.52 -9.55
CA PRO A 574 -18.22 30.30 -9.85
C PRO A 574 -16.91 30.20 -9.07
N LEU A 575 -16.56 28.98 -8.63
CA LEU A 575 -15.36 28.72 -7.84
C LEU A 575 -14.19 28.24 -8.73
N PRO A 576 -12.95 28.68 -8.44
CA PRO A 576 -11.79 28.02 -8.97
C PRO A 576 -11.76 26.54 -8.53
N THR A 577 -11.58 25.64 -9.50
CA THR A 577 -11.80 24.21 -9.28
C THR A 577 -10.53 23.41 -9.55
N LEU A 578 -10.16 22.57 -8.57
CA LEU A 578 -9.11 21.56 -8.74
C LEU A 578 -9.72 20.22 -9.17
N LEU A 579 -9.33 19.71 -10.32
CA LEU A 579 -9.61 18.35 -10.77
C LEU A 579 -8.47 17.44 -10.34
N TRP A 580 -8.76 16.49 -9.46
CA TRP A 580 -7.82 15.49 -8.97
C TRP A 580 -8.22 14.11 -9.44
N ALA A 581 -7.35 13.47 -10.25
CA ALA A 581 -7.62 12.16 -10.82
C ALA A 581 -6.36 11.28 -10.89
N TYR A 582 -6.61 10.00 -11.14
CA TYR A 582 -5.60 8.97 -11.36
C TYR A 582 -6.13 8.02 -12.45
N PRO A 583 -5.50 7.95 -13.64
CA PRO A 583 -5.97 7.07 -14.70
C PRO A 583 -5.90 5.59 -14.30
N ASN A 584 -6.88 4.83 -14.75
CA ASN A 584 -6.93 3.38 -14.56
C ASN A 584 -7.16 2.70 -15.91
N GLU A 585 -6.40 1.66 -16.17
CA GLU A 585 -6.44 0.89 -17.41
C GLU A 585 -7.40 -0.29 -17.27
N TYR A 586 -8.34 -0.43 -18.22
CA TYR A 586 -9.40 -1.44 -18.22
C TYR A 586 -9.40 -2.26 -19.51
N LYS A 587 -9.78 -3.52 -19.38
CA LYS A 587 -10.06 -4.44 -20.50
C LYS A 587 -11.56 -4.56 -20.82
N SER A 588 -12.43 -3.88 -20.05
CA SER A 588 -13.89 -3.89 -20.22
C SER A 588 -14.45 -2.48 -20.03
N ALA A 589 -15.21 -1.98 -21.00
CA ALA A 589 -15.94 -0.71 -20.94
C ALA A 589 -17.00 -0.75 -19.82
N ASP A 590 -17.73 -1.86 -19.69
CA ASP A 590 -18.73 -2.03 -18.63
C ASP A 590 -18.12 -1.94 -17.23
N ALA A 591 -16.96 -2.56 -17.02
CA ALA A 591 -16.27 -2.49 -15.73
C ALA A 591 -15.68 -1.08 -15.47
N ALA A 592 -15.20 -0.40 -16.50
CA ALA A 592 -14.66 0.95 -16.42
C ALA A 592 -15.72 1.98 -16.00
N GLY A 593 -16.98 1.78 -16.43
CA GLY A 593 -18.11 2.64 -16.08
C GLY A 593 -18.70 2.39 -14.68
N GLN A 594 -18.18 1.40 -13.92
CA GLN A 594 -18.73 1.09 -12.60
C GLN A 594 -18.35 2.11 -11.56
N VAL A 595 -19.34 2.58 -10.81
CA VAL A 595 -19.18 3.55 -9.72
C VAL A 595 -18.44 2.93 -8.54
N SER A 596 -17.56 3.71 -7.92
CA SER A 596 -16.85 3.33 -6.70
C SER A 596 -16.90 4.45 -5.66
N GLY A 597 -16.78 4.08 -4.38
CA GLY A 597 -16.93 5.03 -3.27
C GLY A 597 -18.34 5.03 -2.71
N SER A 598 -18.63 5.91 -1.75
CA SER A 598 -19.96 6.03 -1.14
C SER A 598 -20.31 7.50 -0.91
N PRO A 599 -21.53 7.93 -1.28
CA PRO A 599 -22.02 9.27 -0.94
C PRO A 599 -22.20 9.47 0.56
N TYR A 600 -22.30 8.39 1.34
CA TYR A 600 -22.59 8.41 2.79
C TYR A 600 -21.35 8.27 3.67
N SER A 601 -20.15 8.08 3.12
CA SER A 601 -18.94 8.00 3.94
C SER A 601 -18.56 9.35 4.52
N PHE A 602 -18.04 9.35 5.75
CA PHE A 602 -17.52 10.53 6.41
C PHE A 602 -16.34 11.15 5.64
N THR A 603 -16.23 12.47 5.65
CA THR A 603 -15.10 13.15 5.02
C THR A 603 -13.89 13.09 5.94
N ARG A 604 -13.08 12.04 5.77
CA ARG A 604 -11.79 11.87 6.43
C ARG A 604 -10.69 11.96 5.38
N ILE A 605 -9.79 12.90 5.55
CA ILE A 605 -8.71 13.17 4.61
C ILE A 605 -7.35 12.81 5.21
N SER A 606 -6.39 12.49 4.36
CA SER A 606 -4.99 12.43 4.76
C SER A 606 -4.40 13.84 4.81
N ALA A 607 -3.32 14.01 5.56
CA ALA A 607 -2.64 15.29 5.68
C ALA A 607 -2.19 15.90 4.33
N SER A 608 -1.92 15.07 3.31
CA SER A 608 -1.52 15.51 1.96
C SER A 608 -2.69 15.62 0.98
N SER A 609 -3.95 15.46 1.45
CA SER A 609 -5.14 15.46 0.59
C SER A 609 -5.41 16.83 -0.03
N PRO A 610 -5.76 16.90 -1.33
CA PRO A 610 -6.14 18.16 -1.96
C PRO A 610 -7.51 18.68 -1.49
N ILE A 611 -8.34 17.85 -0.85
CA ILE A 611 -9.66 18.26 -0.33
C ILE A 611 -9.53 19.41 0.67
N ILE A 612 -8.38 19.55 1.32
CA ILE A 612 -8.09 20.66 2.25
C ILE A 612 -8.27 22.04 1.60
N LEU A 613 -8.11 22.15 0.27
CA LEU A 613 -8.29 23.40 -0.50
C LEU A 613 -9.71 23.95 -0.46
N VAL A 614 -10.70 23.12 -0.10
CA VAL A 614 -12.08 23.57 0.09
C VAL A 614 -12.17 24.63 1.20
N THR A 615 -11.32 24.55 2.22
CA THR A 615 -11.22 25.58 3.29
C THR A 615 -10.63 26.89 2.81
N GLN A 616 -10.01 26.88 1.60
CA GLN A 616 -9.38 28.04 0.97
C GLN A 616 -10.22 28.62 -0.18
N GLY A 617 -11.50 28.23 -0.29
CA GLY A 617 -12.44 28.75 -1.28
C GLY A 617 -12.30 28.11 -2.66
N TYR A 618 -11.78 26.91 -2.77
CA TYR A 618 -11.75 26.12 -4.00
C TYR A 618 -12.85 25.06 -4.01
N ALA A 619 -13.39 24.75 -5.15
CA ALA A 619 -14.06 23.48 -5.37
C ALA A 619 -13.00 22.40 -5.67
N VAL A 620 -13.22 21.18 -5.17
CA VAL A 620 -12.34 20.05 -5.44
C VAL A 620 -13.14 18.88 -6.01
N PHE A 621 -12.89 18.55 -7.28
CA PHE A 621 -13.45 17.35 -7.89
C PHE A 621 -12.46 16.20 -7.73
N TYR A 622 -12.71 15.37 -6.73
CA TYR A 622 -11.77 14.38 -6.21
C TYR A 622 -12.10 12.98 -6.71
N ASN A 623 -11.06 12.20 -7.03
CA ASN A 623 -11.18 10.85 -7.59
C ASN A 623 -12.12 10.82 -8.82
N ALA A 624 -12.01 11.84 -9.67
CA ALA A 624 -12.70 11.82 -10.95
C ALA A 624 -12.28 10.57 -11.75
N SER A 625 -13.25 9.85 -12.28
CA SER A 625 -13.00 8.64 -13.07
C SER A 625 -12.29 8.98 -14.37
N PHE A 626 -11.11 8.40 -14.56
CA PHE A 626 -10.29 8.54 -15.77
C PHE A 626 -9.94 7.16 -16.34
N PRO A 627 -10.94 6.41 -16.84
CA PRO A 627 -10.71 5.10 -17.44
C PRO A 627 -10.01 5.22 -18.79
N ILE A 628 -9.03 4.35 -18.99
CA ILE A 628 -8.36 4.11 -20.25
C ILE A 628 -8.70 2.67 -20.67
N ILE A 629 -9.45 2.52 -21.72
CA ILE A 629 -10.12 1.26 -22.07
C ILE A 629 -9.48 0.67 -23.32
N GLY A 630 -9.13 -0.63 -23.26
CA GLY A 630 -8.67 -1.39 -24.41
C GLY A 630 -9.36 -2.75 -24.49
N GLU A 631 -10.46 -2.82 -25.24
CA GLU A 631 -11.23 -4.05 -25.40
C GLU A 631 -10.70 -4.94 -26.53
N GLY A 632 -10.94 -6.24 -26.40
CA GLY A 632 -10.54 -7.25 -27.36
C GLY A 632 -9.01 -7.27 -27.53
N ASN A 633 -8.55 -7.09 -28.76
CA ASN A 633 -7.11 -7.10 -29.10
C ASN A 633 -6.42 -5.73 -28.93
N LYS A 634 -7.16 -4.69 -28.54
CA LYS A 634 -6.58 -3.36 -28.28
C LYS A 634 -6.03 -3.31 -26.86
N GLU A 635 -4.86 -2.69 -26.71
CA GLU A 635 -4.35 -2.36 -25.41
C GLU A 635 -4.84 -0.96 -24.97
N PRO A 636 -5.11 -0.74 -23.68
CA PRO A 636 -5.62 0.56 -23.20
C PRO A 636 -4.77 1.75 -23.67
N ASN A 637 -3.45 1.58 -23.65
CA ASN A 637 -2.50 2.66 -23.97
C ASN A 637 -2.41 2.99 -25.48
N ASP A 638 -3.02 2.20 -26.37
CA ASP A 638 -3.07 2.52 -27.80
C ASP A 638 -3.86 3.82 -28.09
N SER A 639 -4.77 4.20 -27.18
CA SER A 639 -5.58 5.43 -27.28
C SER A 639 -5.56 6.26 -25.98
N PHE A 640 -4.44 6.21 -25.23
CA PHE A 640 -4.31 6.85 -23.91
C PHE A 640 -4.65 8.34 -23.95
N ILE A 641 -4.00 9.10 -24.82
CA ILE A 641 -4.15 10.58 -24.85
C ILE A 641 -5.58 10.99 -25.23
N GLN A 642 -6.17 10.33 -26.24
CA GLN A 642 -7.54 10.63 -26.69
C GLN A 642 -8.55 10.41 -25.57
N GLN A 643 -8.46 9.27 -24.89
CA GLN A 643 -9.34 8.95 -23.77
C GLN A 643 -9.09 9.85 -22.56
N LEU A 644 -7.82 10.18 -22.28
CA LEU A 644 -7.45 11.08 -21.20
C LEU A 644 -8.10 12.45 -21.35
N VAL A 645 -7.99 13.06 -22.54
CA VAL A 645 -8.59 14.37 -22.85
C VAL A 645 -10.11 14.31 -22.79
N ALA A 646 -10.72 13.25 -23.34
CA ALA A 646 -12.18 13.07 -23.32
C ALA A 646 -12.74 12.94 -21.89
N ASN A 647 -12.02 12.23 -20.99
CA ASN A 647 -12.37 12.14 -19.57
C ASN A 647 -12.34 13.53 -18.88
N ALA A 648 -11.30 14.32 -19.14
CA ALA A 648 -11.17 15.67 -18.59
C ALA A 648 -12.26 16.60 -19.09
N GLU A 649 -12.53 16.59 -20.38
CA GLU A 649 -13.56 17.42 -21.01
C GLU A 649 -14.95 17.10 -20.44
N ALA A 650 -15.30 15.81 -20.30
CA ALA A 650 -16.57 15.38 -19.72
C ALA A 650 -16.73 15.87 -18.27
N ALA A 651 -15.67 15.77 -17.46
CA ALA A 651 -15.69 16.25 -16.07
C ALA A 651 -15.89 17.77 -15.98
N ILE A 652 -15.16 18.54 -16.78
CA ILE A 652 -15.25 20.00 -16.84
C ILE A 652 -16.63 20.44 -17.31
N ASN A 653 -17.13 19.84 -18.42
CA ASN A 653 -18.46 20.15 -18.94
C ASN A 653 -19.56 19.95 -17.88
N LYS A 654 -19.46 18.86 -17.11
CA LYS A 654 -20.44 18.59 -16.04
C LYS A 654 -20.40 19.63 -14.93
N LEU A 655 -19.23 20.03 -14.47
CA LEU A 655 -19.11 21.02 -13.40
C LEU A 655 -19.49 22.44 -13.84
N VAL A 656 -19.25 22.80 -15.10
CA VAL A 656 -19.74 24.05 -15.71
C VAL A 656 -21.25 24.01 -15.84
N GLU A 657 -21.83 22.91 -16.36
CA GLU A 657 -23.29 22.72 -16.44
C GLU A 657 -23.98 22.88 -15.08
N MET A 658 -23.34 22.39 -14.00
CA MET A 658 -23.83 22.52 -12.63
C MET A 658 -23.69 23.94 -12.06
N GLY A 659 -22.98 24.84 -12.73
CA GLY A 659 -22.69 26.19 -12.22
C GLY A 659 -21.70 26.20 -11.05
N VAL A 660 -20.83 25.18 -10.94
CA VAL A 660 -19.78 25.12 -9.94
C VAL A 660 -18.60 26.01 -10.28
N SER A 661 -18.20 26.02 -11.54
CA SER A 661 -16.99 26.71 -12.03
C SER A 661 -17.19 27.22 -13.46
N ASP A 662 -16.43 28.23 -13.83
CA ASP A 662 -16.32 28.67 -15.22
C ASP A 662 -15.21 27.88 -15.95
N ARG A 663 -15.32 27.79 -17.29
CA ARG A 663 -14.47 26.92 -18.12
C ARG A 663 -12.97 27.27 -18.04
N ASP A 664 -12.60 28.49 -17.72
CA ASP A 664 -11.22 28.96 -17.62
C ASP A 664 -10.66 28.93 -16.18
N MET A 665 -11.42 28.38 -15.22
CA MET A 665 -11.07 28.34 -13.79
C MET A 665 -10.70 26.93 -13.29
N PHE A 666 -10.23 26.03 -14.16
CA PHE A 666 -9.83 24.68 -13.79
C PHE A 666 -8.31 24.51 -13.69
N ALA A 667 -7.87 23.78 -12.67
CA ALA A 667 -6.51 23.23 -12.57
C ALA A 667 -6.54 21.70 -12.58
N ALA A 668 -5.59 21.08 -13.31
CA ALA A 668 -5.37 19.63 -13.26
C ALA A 668 -4.36 19.30 -12.18
N SER A 669 -4.59 18.21 -11.42
CA SER A 669 -3.63 17.74 -10.43
C SER A 669 -3.70 16.24 -10.21
N GLY A 670 -2.57 15.67 -9.76
CA GLY A 670 -2.48 14.27 -9.36
C GLY A 670 -1.11 13.93 -8.79
N HIS A 671 -1.05 12.72 -8.24
CA HIS A 671 0.18 12.15 -7.69
C HIS A 671 0.59 10.91 -8.50
N SER A 672 1.90 10.67 -8.67
CA SER A 672 2.42 9.49 -9.36
C SER A 672 1.90 9.39 -10.81
N TYR A 673 1.12 8.39 -11.18
CA TYR A 673 0.47 8.30 -12.50
C TYR A 673 -0.54 9.42 -12.74
N GLY A 674 -1.12 9.99 -11.67
CA GLY A 674 -1.93 11.21 -11.74
C GLY A 674 -1.11 12.46 -12.08
N ALA A 675 0.16 12.56 -11.65
CA ALA A 675 1.07 13.62 -12.06
C ALA A 675 1.48 13.49 -13.54
N PHE A 676 1.71 12.27 -13.98
CA PHE A 676 1.91 11.93 -15.39
C PHE A 676 0.68 12.31 -16.24
N MET A 677 -0.53 12.01 -15.79
CA MET A 677 -1.79 12.45 -16.36
C MET A 677 -1.83 13.98 -16.48
N THR A 678 -1.55 14.69 -15.38
CA THR A 678 -1.55 16.16 -15.34
C THR A 678 -0.65 16.75 -16.42
N ALA A 679 0.60 16.30 -16.49
CA ALA A 679 1.54 16.76 -17.50
C ALA A 679 1.06 16.48 -18.93
N ASN A 680 0.47 15.30 -19.19
CA ASN A 680 -0.09 14.96 -20.49
C ASN A 680 -1.30 15.82 -20.86
N LEU A 681 -2.21 16.08 -19.93
CA LEU A 681 -3.36 16.97 -20.17
C LEU A 681 -2.89 18.36 -20.60
N LEU A 682 -1.92 18.94 -19.86
CA LEU A 682 -1.43 20.30 -20.18
C LEU A 682 -0.63 20.39 -21.48
N THR A 683 -0.11 19.29 -22.01
CA THR A 683 0.58 19.25 -23.31
C THR A 683 -0.34 18.93 -24.48
N HIS A 684 -1.53 18.37 -24.24
CA HIS A 684 -2.40 17.87 -25.32
C HIS A 684 -3.76 18.56 -25.41
N CYS A 685 -4.11 19.44 -24.44
CA CYS A 685 -5.34 20.23 -24.49
C CYS A 685 -5.18 21.57 -23.77
N ASP A 686 -6.09 22.52 -24.08
CA ASP A 686 -6.14 23.86 -23.48
C ASP A 686 -7.29 23.99 -22.44
N LEU A 687 -7.64 22.89 -21.77
CA LEU A 687 -8.77 22.82 -20.81
C LEU A 687 -8.45 23.39 -19.44
N PHE A 688 -7.18 23.64 -19.13
CA PHE A 688 -6.73 24.00 -17.78
C PHE A 688 -5.95 25.29 -17.75
N ALA A 689 -6.16 26.09 -16.71
CA ALA A 689 -5.42 27.34 -16.46
C ALA A 689 -4.12 27.12 -15.68
N ALA A 690 -3.99 25.99 -14.97
CA ALA A 690 -2.79 25.60 -14.22
C ALA A 690 -2.71 24.09 -14.03
N GLY A 691 -1.52 23.59 -13.69
CA GLY A 691 -1.33 22.20 -13.28
C GLY A 691 -0.43 22.05 -12.07
N ILE A 692 -0.65 20.96 -11.30
CA ILE A 692 0.18 20.58 -10.16
C ILE A 692 0.45 19.08 -10.24
N ALA A 693 1.71 18.70 -10.43
CA ALA A 693 2.14 17.34 -10.65
C ALA A 693 3.08 16.88 -9.51
N ARG A 694 2.68 15.85 -8.76
CA ARG A 694 3.40 15.34 -7.59
C ARG A 694 4.04 13.99 -7.88
N SER A 695 5.38 13.89 -7.80
CA SER A 695 6.18 12.66 -7.94
C SER A 695 5.84 11.86 -9.21
N GLY A 696 5.83 12.50 -10.38
CA GLY A 696 5.48 11.88 -11.66
C GLY A 696 6.66 11.25 -12.39
N ALA A 697 6.33 10.47 -13.43
CA ALA A 697 7.28 9.93 -14.40
C ALA A 697 6.94 10.51 -15.79
N TYR A 698 7.73 11.43 -16.30
CA TYR A 698 7.40 12.23 -17.47
C TYR A 698 8.03 11.72 -18.77
N ASN A 699 8.94 10.76 -18.68
CA ASN A 699 9.57 10.11 -19.84
C ASN A 699 9.50 8.58 -19.69
N ARG A 700 8.61 7.94 -20.44
CA ARG A 700 8.39 6.47 -20.38
C ARG A 700 9.49 5.66 -21.03
N THR A 701 10.35 6.27 -21.85
CA THR A 701 11.51 5.57 -22.39
C THR A 701 12.52 5.18 -21.31
N LEU A 702 12.45 5.77 -20.12
CA LEU A 702 13.24 5.37 -18.94
C LEU A 702 12.68 4.13 -18.23
N THR A 703 11.50 3.64 -18.63
CA THR A 703 10.92 2.38 -18.15
C THR A 703 10.60 1.46 -19.35
N PRO A 704 11.60 1.06 -20.15
CA PRO A 704 11.38 0.50 -21.48
C PRO A 704 10.83 -0.93 -21.52
N PHE A 705 10.70 -1.60 -20.35
CA PHE A 705 10.14 -2.94 -20.22
C PHE A 705 8.74 -2.96 -19.60
N GLY A 706 7.97 -1.89 -19.77
CA GLY A 706 6.61 -1.76 -19.31
C GLY A 706 6.44 -0.78 -18.13
N PHE A 707 5.22 -0.30 -17.96
CA PHE A 707 4.80 0.60 -16.89
C PHE A 707 3.28 0.48 -16.68
N GLN A 708 2.81 0.61 -15.46
CA GLN A 708 1.40 0.44 -15.11
C GLN A 708 0.82 -0.88 -15.68
N GLY A 709 -0.20 -0.85 -16.51
CA GLY A 709 -0.76 -1.99 -17.22
C GLY A 709 -0.10 -2.31 -18.56
N GLU A 710 0.87 -1.51 -19.04
CA GLU A 710 1.60 -1.76 -20.28
C GLU A 710 2.65 -2.86 -20.08
N GLU A 711 2.51 -3.98 -20.81
CA GLU A 711 3.45 -5.08 -20.80
C GLU A 711 4.40 -5.08 -22.00
N ARG A 712 4.03 -4.40 -23.08
CA ARG A 712 4.87 -4.29 -24.28
C ARG A 712 6.10 -3.44 -23.97
N THR A 713 7.24 -3.85 -24.50
CA THR A 713 8.48 -3.08 -24.38
C THR A 713 8.48 -1.87 -25.31
N TYR A 714 9.36 -0.90 -25.05
CA TYR A 714 9.58 0.23 -25.95
C TYR A 714 9.83 -0.22 -27.39
N TRP A 715 10.63 -1.25 -27.62
CA TRP A 715 10.97 -1.76 -28.95
C TRP A 715 9.81 -2.48 -29.66
N GLN A 716 8.79 -2.89 -28.93
CA GLN A 716 7.57 -3.48 -29.49
C GLN A 716 6.53 -2.44 -29.88
N THR A 717 6.50 -1.30 -29.18
CA THR A 717 5.52 -0.22 -29.43
C THR A 717 6.10 1.16 -29.10
N PRO A 718 7.14 1.62 -29.86
CA PRO A 718 7.81 2.88 -29.58
C PRO A 718 6.86 4.09 -29.67
N GLU A 719 5.82 4.03 -30.49
CA GLU A 719 4.83 5.11 -30.66
C GLU A 719 4.09 5.37 -29.35
N VAL A 720 3.63 4.33 -28.66
CA VAL A 720 2.92 4.44 -27.38
C VAL A 720 3.80 5.14 -26.34
N TYR A 721 5.05 4.70 -26.22
CA TYR A 721 5.99 5.29 -25.26
C TYR A 721 6.30 6.76 -25.55
N ASN A 722 6.49 7.10 -26.84
CA ASN A 722 6.81 8.48 -27.24
C ASN A 722 5.59 9.41 -27.10
N VAL A 723 4.41 8.98 -27.53
CA VAL A 723 3.19 9.79 -27.45
C VAL A 723 2.77 10.02 -26.00
N MET A 724 2.87 8.98 -25.17
CA MET A 724 2.52 9.08 -23.75
C MET A 724 3.54 9.86 -22.91
N SER A 725 4.74 10.13 -23.41
CA SER A 725 5.77 10.85 -22.65
C SER A 725 5.62 12.38 -22.80
N PRO A 726 5.12 13.11 -21.80
CA PRO A 726 4.99 14.59 -21.91
C PRO A 726 6.36 15.27 -22.09
N PHE A 727 7.45 14.63 -21.67
CA PHE A 727 8.81 15.08 -21.98
C PHE A 727 9.05 15.22 -23.51
N MET A 728 8.58 14.25 -24.30
CA MET A 728 8.72 14.25 -25.77
C MET A 728 7.83 15.28 -26.47
N GLN A 729 6.91 15.91 -25.72
CA GLN A 729 5.96 16.90 -26.20
C GLN A 729 6.10 18.23 -25.44
N ALA A 730 7.24 18.45 -24.76
CA ALA A 730 7.45 19.59 -23.85
C ALA A 730 7.31 20.96 -24.57
N GLU A 731 7.59 20.99 -25.87
CA GLU A 731 7.43 22.22 -26.69
C GLU A 731 5.98 22.70 -26.83
N LYS A 732 5.00 21.82 -26.54
CA LYS A 732 3.57 22.15 -26.57
C LYS A 732 3.06 22.75 -25.27
N MET A 733 3.87 22.74 -24.20
CA MET A 733 3.46 23.21 -22.87
C MET A 733 3.27 24.73 -22.86
N LYS A 734 2.03 25.18 -22.71
CA LYS A 734 1.66 26.57 -22.57
C LYS A 734 1.15 26.92 -21.18
N THR A 735 0.50 25.96 -20.52
CA THR A 735 -0.14 26.09 -19.23
C THR A 735 0.89 26.05 -18.10
N PRO A 736 0.84 26.95 -17.11
CA PRO A 736 1.74 26.95 -15.95
C PRO A 736 1.70 25.63 -15.18
N LEU A 737 2.87 25.04 -14.89
CA LEU A 737 3.01 23.74 -14.21
C LEU A 737 3.87 23.84 -12.95
N LEU A 738 3.32 23.46 -11.80
CA LEU A 738 4.04 23.20 -10.54
C LEU A 738 4.42 21.72 -10.46
N LEU A 739 5.71 21.46 -10.34
CA LEU A 739 6.29 20.11 -10.15
C LEU A 739 6.78 19.96 -8.70
N LEU A 740 6.28 18.98 -7.98
CA LEU A 740 6.76 18.64 -6.64
C LEU A 740 7.32 17.22 -6.65
N HIS A 741 8.48 16.97 -6.01
CA HIS A 741 9.07 15.63 -5.95
C HIS A 741 9.89 15.40 -4.69
N GLY A 742 9.81 14.22 -4.10
CA GLY A 742 10.68 13.78 -3.02
C GLY A 742 12.05 13.35 -3.53
N LEU A 743 13.15 13.95 -3.02
CA LEU A 743 14.51 13.67 -3.51
C LEU A 743 14.99 12.23 -3.27
N VAL A 744 14.32 11.50 -2.40
CA VAL A 744 14.66 10.10 -2.14
C VAL A 744 13.54 9.14 -2.54
N ASP A 745 12.77 9.53 -3.58
CA ASP A 745 11.74 8.68 -4.17
C ASP A 745 12.34 7.35 -4.65
N ASN A 746 11.84 6.23 -4.11
CA ASN A 746 12.28 4.88 -4.43
C ASN A 746 11.22 4.06 -5.17
N ASN A 747 10.14 4.70 -5.62
CA ASN A 747 9.15 4.02 -6.44
C ASN A 747 9.70 3.75 -7.84
N SER A 748 9.44 2.56 -8.36
CA SER A 748 9.94 2.16 -9.68
C SER A 748 9.40 3.06 -10.79
N GLY A 749 10.29 3.71 -11.52
CA GLY A 749 9.98 4.57 -12.66
C GLY A 749 9.75 6.04 -12.35
N THR A 750 9.52 6.43 -11.09
CA THR A 750 9.32 7.84 -10.67
C THR A 750 10.56 8.43 -10.00
N PHE A 751 11.72 8.25 -10.62
CA PHE A 751 12.97 8.84 -10.09
C PHE A 751 12.90 10.37 -10.04
N PRO A 752 13.53 11.05 -9.08
CA PRO A 752 13.64 12.51 -9.08
C PRO A 752 14.16 13.10 -10.38
N MET A 753 15.08 12.37 -11.04
CA MET A 753 15.60 12.72 -12.38
C MET A 753 14.48 12.93 -13.42
N GLN A 754 13.34 12.25 -13.33
CA GLN A 754 12.18 12.45 -14.21
C GLN A 754 11.69 13.90 -14.14
N THR A 755 11.53 14.42 -12.92
CA THR A 755 11.09 15.79 -12.68
C THR A 755 12.15 16.81 -13.07
N GLU A 756 13.42 16.58 -12.69
CA GLU A 756 14.53 17.49 -12.98
C GLU A 756 14.71 17.65 -14.48
N ARG A 757 14.75 16.58 -15.25
CA ARG A 757 14.91 16.63 -16.71
C ARG A 757 13.70 17.22 -17.43
N TYR A 758 12.49 16.94 -16.92
CA TYR A 758 11.29 17.55 -17.48
C TYR A 758 11.24 19.06 -17.23
N PHE A 759 11.59 19.49 -16.02
CA PHE A 759 11.72 20.92 -15.69
C PHE A 759 12.78 21.63 -16.55
N ASP A 760 13.95 21.01 -16.76
CA ASP A 760 14.99 21.55 -17.61
C ASP A 760 14.52 21.73 -19.06
N ALA A 761 13.78 20.76 -19.61
CA ALA A 761 13.18 20.86 -20.93
C ALA A 761 12.16 22.01 -21.01
N LEU A 762 11.23 22.09 -20.05
CA LEU A 762 10.22 23.16 -19.98
C LEU A 762 10.87 24.54 -19.90
N ARG A 763 11.86 24.70 -19.01
CA ARG A 763 12.61 25.95 -18.88
C ARG A 763 13.37 26.34 -20.18
N GLY A 764 14.03 25.34 -20.78
CA GLY A 764 14.76 25.57 -22.03
C GLY A 764 13.86 25.94 -23.21
N LEU A 765 12.60 25.53 -23.18
CA LEU A 765 11.57 25.86 -24.20
C LEU A 765 10.73 27.11 -23.85
N GLY A 766 11.01 27.77 -22.71
CA GLY A 766 10.34 29.00 -22.29
C GLY A 766 8.96 28.81 -21.67
N ALA A 767 8.60 27.58 -21.24
CA ALA A 767 7.35 27.31 -20.54
C ALA A 767 7.37 27.87 -19.10
N THR A 768 6.20 28.26 -18.59
CA THR A 768 6.04 28.65 -17.18
C THR A 768 6.01 27.42 -16.29
N ALA A 769 7.08 27.17 -15.56
CA ALA A 769 7.18 26.02 -14.67
C ALA A 769 7.87 26.39 -13.35
N ARG A 770 7.46 25.72 -12.25
CA ARG A 770 8.12 25.79 -10.94
C ARG A 770 8.41 24.37 -10.49
N MET A 771 9.62 24.11 -10.01
CA MET A 771 10.04 22.83 -9.45
C MET A 771 10.36 22.99 -7.98
N VAL A 772 9.78 22.11 -7.14
CA VAL A 772 10.02 22.02 -5.69
C VAL A 772 10.48 20.60 -5.38
N LEU A 773 11.72 20.46 -4.94
CA LEU A 773 12.31 19.20 -4.53
C LEU A 773 12.34 19.15 -3.00
N LEU A 774 11.72 18.12 -2.42
CA LEU A 774 11.60 17.95 -0.97
C LEU A 774 12.69 17.02 -0.45
N PRO A 775 13.72 17.55 0.26
CA PRO A 775 14.76 16.72 0.84
C PRO A 775 14.18 15.67 1.80
N ASN A 776 14.80 14.47 1.82
CA ASN A 776 14.41 13.36 2.68
C ASN A 776 12.97 12.82 2.46
N GLU A 777 12.22 13.31 1.47
CA GLU A 777 10.93 12.72 1.11
C GLU A 777 11.07 11.64 0.05
N SER A 778 10.29 10.56 0.24
CA SER A 778 10.17 9.46 -0.71
C SER A 778 9.01 9.72 -1.70
N HIS A 779 8.44 8.66 -2.28
CA HIS A 779 7.34 8.77 -3.24
C HIS A 779 6.11 9.49 -2.65
N GLY A 780 5.77 9.23 -1.38
CA GLY A 780 4.75 9.96 -0.62
C GLY A 780 5.40 10.86 0.43
N TYR A 781 4.93 12.09 0.54
CA TYR A 781 5.49 13.07 1.49
C TYR A 781 4.95 12.84 2.89
N ARG A 782 5.82 12.79 3.88
CA ARG A 782 5.48 12.35 5.24
C ARG A 782 5.91 13.31 6.33
N ALA A 783 7.02 14.06 6.17
CA ALA A 783 7.39 15.04 7.17
C ALA A 783 6.35 16.15 7.26
N ARG A 784 5.99 16.53 8.49
CA ARG A 784 5.04 17.60 8.76
C ARG A 784 5.41 18.88 7.99
N GLU A 785 6.67 19.28 8.06
CA GLU A 785 7.19 20.49 7.40
C GLU A 785 7.06 20.39 5.87
N SER A 786 7.37 19.24 5.29
CA SER A 786 7.25 19.00 3.85
C SER A 786 5.80 19.06 3.38
N VAL A 787 4.88 18.45 4.15
CA VAL A 787 3.44 18.45 3.84
C VAL A 787 2.85 19.85 3.93
N LEU A 788 3.20 20.61 4.97
CA LEU A 788 2.76 22.00 5.11
C LEU A 788 3.30 22.88 3.97
N HIS A 789 4.58 22.76 3.63
CA HIS A 789 5.18 23.49 2.52
C HIS A 789 4.55 23.12 1.17
N MET A 790 4.28 21.85 0.93
CA MET A 790 3.57 21.39 -0.27
C MET A 790 2.19 22.07 -0.40
N HIS A 791 1.43 22.20 0.69
CA HIS A 791 0.15 22.91 0.68
C HIS A 791 0.32 24.40 0.43
N TRP A 792 1.34 25.02 1.04
CA TRP A 792 1.66 26.41 0.79
C TRP A 792 1.97 26.65 -0.71
N GLU A 793 2.86 25.87 -1.32
CA GLU A 793 3.19 25.95 -2.74
C GLU A 793 1.95 25.76 -3.63
N THR A 794 1.11 24.78 -3.28
CA THR A 794 -0.14 24.48 -3.99
C THR A 794 -1.09 25.68 -3.97
N ILE A 795 -1.32 26.30 -2.80
CA ILE A 795 -2.21 27.44 -2.62
C ILE A 795 -1.67 28.66 -3.37
N GLN A 796 -0.38 29.00 -3.21
CA GLN A 796 0.24 30.13 -3.90
C GLN A 796 0.16 29.98 -5.42
N TRP A 797 0.34 28.74 -5.94
CA TRP A 797 0.24 28.47 -7.36
C TRP A 797 -1.18 28.65 -7.89
N LEU A 798 -2.16 28.10 -7.20
CA LEU A 798 -3.57 28.20 -7.58
C LEU A 798 -4.10 29.63 -7.43
N ASP A 799 -3.77 30.35 -6.35
CA ASP A 799 -4.18 31.76 -6.18
C ASP A 799 -3.65 32.63 -7.32
N LYS A 800 -2.40 32.40 -7.73
CA LYS A 800 -1.78 33.17 -8.82
C LYS A 800 -2.44 32.95 -10.18
N TYR A 801 -2.80 31.71 -10.52
CA TYR A 801 -3.22 31.37 -11.87
C TYR A 801 -4.72 31.14 -12.04
N LEU A 802 -5.48 30.97 -10.96
CA LEU A 802 -6.93 30.78 -11.00
C LEU A 802 -7.71 31.96 -10.38
N LYS A 803 -7.23 32.55 -9.27
CA LYS A 803 -7.91 33.69 -8.61
C LYS A 803 -7.39 35.06 -9.06
N GLY A 804 -6.17 35.11 -9.57
CA GLY A 804 -5.55 36.34 -10.04
C GLY A 804 -5.92 36.77 -11.47
N LYS A 805 -6.95 36.12 -12.04
CA LYS A 805 -7.47 36.44 -13.38
C LYS A 805 -8.60 37.48 -13.35
#